data_8d1b39a80e45b17b98cc6e6e0334d648
#
_entry.id   8d1b39a80e45b17b98cc6e6e0334d648
#
_cell.length_a   1.000
_cell.length_b   1.000
_cell.length_c   1.000
_cell.angle_alpha   90.00
_cell.angle_beta   90.00
_cell.angle_gamma   90.00
#
_symmetry.space_group_name_H-M   'P 1'
#
loop_
_entity.id
_entity.type
_entity.pdbx_description
1 polymer ?
#
loop_
_entity_poly.entity_id
_entity_poly.type
_entity_poly.pdbx_seq_one_letter_code
_entity_poly.pdbx_strand_id
1 'polypeptide(L)'
;MNKQYDVSDIKVMEGLEAVRMRPGMYIGSTGSRGLHHMLWEIVDNAVDEAANGYADAVRVTLHKDDSVTVEDNGRGIPVGIHEKLGVSGVEVVFTQLHAGGKFDNESYGFSGGLHGVGASVVNALSEYVEVEVCTGGKMYRQTFRSYEGPDGKMVSGKPMAPLEEVGRVRRQGTKITFLPDKRVFETLEMNFGIISKRLRELAYLNKGVTFILIDERERGNKKEAEYHYEGGIIDFVRYMNADKTPLYDEPIYIAGKRDDIAVEIAIQHNDGYTESMFSYVNNIPTTEGGTHETGFKAALTKVMNDYCRKAGILKDKDPSLSGEDFREGLTAVLSLKMHSVQFEGQTKTKLGNTEARTAVEYVLTEHLAPYLDDLKNADTANKIAEKAAKAAKVREATRKAKTMAREKSKLENAPLVGKLSSCTGRNAKINELFIVEGDSAGGSAKQGRDRRFQGILPLRGKPLNVENKRLDQVIANEEFRSIITALGTGIGEDFDISGLKYDKIIILSDADQDGAHIRAILLTFFFRYMKELITDGHVYIGLPPLYKIQKGKEIRYAYSDGELAKMTRAIGKGYTLQRYKGLGEMNPEQLWETTMNPEHRSLVRVELEDAADVDHIVTLLMGDKVGPRREYISEFANFNKTDTFEEKMTAHPAAER
;
A
#
# COMPACT_ATOMS: atom_id res chain seq x y z
N MET A 1 6.68 41.96 -19.21
CA MET A 1 7.48 42.57 -18.12
C MET A 1 7.80 41.50 -17.13
N ASN A 2 9.06 41.09 -17.04
CA ASN A 2 9.49 40.13 -16.01
C ASN A 2 9.38 40.83 -14.64
N LYS A 3 8.46 40.36 -13.81
CA LYS A 3 8.36 40.78 -12.42
C LYS A 3 9.65 40.37 -11.73
N GLN A 4 10.43 41.32 -11.26
CA GLN A 4 11.67 41.05 -10.53
C GLN A 4 11.29 40.40 -9.20
N TYR A 5 11.83 39.22 -8.90
CA TYR A 5 11.60 38.51 -7.64
C TYR A 5 12.24 39.32 -6.50
N ASP A 6 11.43 39.73 -5.53
CA ASP A 6 11.87 40.58 -4.41
C ASP A 6 11.45 39.98 -3.08
N VAL A 7 12.02 40.45 -1.99
CA VAL A 7 11.73 40.03 -0.60
C VAL A 7 10.21 40.11 -0.27
N SER A 8 9.50 41.05 -0.90
CA SER A 8 8.03 41.18 -0.79
C SER A 8 7.24 40.01 -1.40
N ASP A 9 7.87 39.20 -2.26
CA ASP A 9 7.27 38.00 -2.83
C ASP A 9 7.42 36.77 -1.92
N ILE A 10 8.23 36.87 -0.87
CA ILE A 10 8.39 35.83 0.17
C ILE A 10 7.22 35.94 1.14
N LYS A 11 6.28 34.99 1.08
CA LYS A 11 5.15 34.88 2.03
C LYS A 11 5.53 33.96 3.17
N VAL A 12 5.53 34.46 4.39
CA VAL A 12 5.61 33.63 5.60
C VAL A 12 4.21 33.19 5.97
N MET A 13 3.99 31.91 6.12
CA MET A 13 2.71 31.34 6.52
C MET A 13 2.87 30.71 7.90
N GLU A 14 1.98 31.02 8.80
CA GLU A 14 2.03 30.58 10.19
C GLU A 14 0.79 29.74 10.57
N GLY A 15 0.97 28.79 11.49
CA GLY A 15 -0.10 28.01 12.08
C GLY A 15 -0.88 27.11 11.10
N LEU A 16 -2.17 26.93 11.38
CA LEU A 16 -3.05 26.02 10.64
C LEU A 16 -3.36 26.47 9.21
N GLU A 17 -3.17 27.75 8.89
CA GLU A 17 -3.36 28.28 7.54
C GLU A 17 -2.33 27.71 6.57
N ALA A 18 -1.08 27.49 7.02
CA ALA A 18 -0.03 26.86 6.23
C ALA A 18 -0.40 25.44 5.80
N VAL A 19 -1.01 24.68 6.71
CA VAL A 19 -1.50 23.30 6.44
C VAL A 19 -2.55 23.33 5.33
N ARG A 20 -3.53 24.23 5.46
CA ARG A 20 -4.64 24.30 4.52
C ARG A 20 -4.22 24.78 3.11
N MET A 21 -3.21 25.64 3.04
CA MET A 21 -2.65 26.10 1.75
C MET A 21 -1.82 25.04 1.02
N ARG A 22 -1.23 24.10 1.75
CA ARG A 22 -0.37 23.03 1.21
C ARG A 22 -0.70 21.68 1.85
N PRO A 23 -1.96 21.18 1.75
CA PRO A 23 -2.38 19.95 2.43
C PRO A 23 -1.55 18.74 2.00
N GLY A 24 -1.13 18.66 0.74
CA GLY A 24 -0.29 17.58 0.23
C GLY A 24 1.06 17.40 0.96
N MET A 25 1.59 18.43 1.61
CA MET A 25 2.80 18.31 2.44
C MET A 25 2.56 17.53 3.74
N TYR A 26 1.33 17.47 4.24
CA TYR A 26 0.96 16.87 5.52
C TYR A 26 0.21 15.54 5.37
N ILE A 27 -0.67 15.44 4.37
CA ILE A 27 -1.52 14.26 4.14
C ILE A 27 -1.25 13.58 2.78
N GLY A 28 -0.24 14.00 2.04
CA GLY A 28 0.19 13.42 0.76
C GLY A 28 -0.67 13.80 -0.44
N SER A 29 -2.00 13.86 -0.32
CA SER A 29 -2.93 14.22 -1.41
C SER A 29 -4.23 14.79 -0.85
N THR A 30 -5.08 15.36 -1.72
CA THR A 30 -6.45 15.80 -1.39
C THR A 30 -7.55 14.86 -1.92
N GLY A 31 -7.16 13.77 -2.54
CA GLY A 31 -8.05 12.70 -2.97
C GLY A 31 -8.38 11.71 -1.85
N SER A 32 -8.92 10.55 -2.22
CA SER A 32 -9.35 9.50 -1.26
C SER A 32 -8.25 9.07 -0.30
N ARG A 33 -7.00 8.95 -0.73
CA ARG A 33 -5.86 8.58 0.11
C ARG A 33 -5.61 9.60 1.23
N GLY A 34 -5.56 10.88 0.91
CA GLY A 34 -5.37 11.94 1.91
C GLY A 34 -6.57 12.07 2.85
N LEU A 35 -7.79 11.80 2.35
CA LEU A 35 -8.99 11.75 3.18
C LEU A 35 -8.90 10.64 4.24
N HIS A 36 -8.49 9.42 3.87
CA HIS A 36 -8.28 8.34 4.84
C HIS A 36 -7.10 8.62 5.76
N HIS A 37 -6.07 9.33 5.29
CA HIS A 37 -4.94 9.71 6.14
C HIS A 37 -5.35 10.58 7.33
N MET A 38 -6.34 11.48 7.16
CA MET A 38 -6.91 12.22 8.30
C MET A 38 -7.50 11.31 9.37
N LEU A 39 -8.20 10.26 8.95
CA LEU A 39 -8.75 9.28 9.89
C LEU A 39 -7.61 8.54 10.62
N TRP A 40 -6.54 8.15 9.90
CA TRP A 40 -5.40 7.45 10.49
C TRP A 40 -4.69 8.28 11.55
N GLU A 41 -4.53 9.57 11.37
CA GLU A 41 -3.92 10.46 12.38
C GLU A 41 -4.69 10.45 13.72
N ILE A 42 -6.02 10.33 13.67
CA ILE A 42 -6.84 10.24 14.90
C ILE A 42 -6.86 8.81 15.45
N VAL A 43 -6.97 7.79 14.60
CA VAL A 43 -6.94 6.38 15.00
C VAL A 43 -5.59 6.04 15.64
N ASP A 44 -4.47 6.48 15.06
CA ASP A 44 -3.13 6.24 15.60
C ASP A 44 -2.95 6.85 17.00
N ASN A 45 -3.62 7.98 17.30
CA ASN A 45 -3.62 8.53 18.65
C ASN A 45 -4.35 7.63 19.66
N ALA A 46 -5.48 7.03 19.25
CA ALA A 46 -6.21 6.06 20.08
C ALA A 46 -5.41 4.75 20.25
N VAL A 47 -4.74 4.31 19.18
CA VAL A 47 -3.85 3.13 19.19
C VAL A 47 -2.64 3.34 20.09
N ASP A 48 -2.07 4.56 20.15
CA ASP A 48 -0.98 4.88 21.05
C ASP A 48 -1.40 4.73 22.54
N GLU A 49 -2.64 5.09 22.92
CA GLU A 49 -3.19 4.81 24.25
C GLU A 49 -3.29 3.29 24.49
N ALA A 50 -3.75 2.53 23.49
CA ALA A 50 -3.86 1.07 23.60
C ALA A 50 -2.49 0.38 23.66
N ALA A 51 -1.54 0.78 22.83
CA ALA A 51 -0.18 0.21 22.81
C ALA A 51 0.59 0.43 24.12
N ASN A 52 0.23 1.48 24.88
CA ASN A 52 0.78 1.77 26.20
C ASN A 52 -0.09 1.20 27.36
N GLY A 53 -1.13 0.40 27.05
CA GLY A 53 -1.96 -0.30 28.03
C GLY A 53 -3.00 0.56 28.73
N TYR A 54 -3.32 1.75 28.19
CA TYR A 54 -4.31 2.67 28.76
C TYR A 54 -5.69 2.52 28.15
N ALA A 55 -5.80 1.95 26.95
CA ALA A 55 -7.04 1.65 26.29
C ALA A 55 -7.12 0.18 25.86
N ASP A 56 -8.30 -0.39 25.85
CA ASP A 56 -8.57 -1.75 25.35
C ASP A 56 -9.65 -1.78 24.25
N ALA A 57 -10.22 -0.61 23.91
CA ALA A 57 -11.20 -0.47 22.84
C ALA A 57 -11.03 0.82 22.05
N VAL A 58 -11.13 0.70 20.73
CA VAL A 58 -11.15 1.81 19.77
C VAL A 58 -12.35 1.63 18.85
N ARG A 59 -13.17 2.67 18.72
CA ARG A 59 -14.37 2.65 17.87
C ARG A 59 -14.30 3.74 16.82
N VAL A 60 -14.59 3.37 15.57
CA VAL A 60 -14.73 4.28 14.43
C VAL A 60 -16.17 4.24 13.93
N THR A 61 -16.79 5.41 13.78
CA THR A 61 -18.18 5.51 13.27
C THR A 61 -18.22 6.47 12.08
N LEU A 62 -18.78 6.00 10.96
CA LEU A 62 -19.04 6.79 9.75
C LEU A 62 -20.50 7.26 9.80
N HIS A 63 -20.71 8.58 9.84
CA HIS A 63 -22.04 9.17 9.97
C HIS A 63 -22.66 9.55 8.62
N LYS A 64 -23.98 9.79 8.63
CA LYS A 64 -24.78 10.12 7.43
C LYS A 64 -24.43 11.46 6.79
N ASP A 65 -23.83 12.36 7.53
CA ASP A 65 -23.42 13.69 7.11
C ASP A 65 -21.95 13.75 6.65
N ASP A 66 -21.36 12.57 6.39
CA ASP A 66 -19.95 12.37 6.05
C ASP A 66 -18.96 12.73 7.17
N SER A 67 -19.45 13.02 8.38
CA SER A 67 -18.56 13.13 9.54
C SER A 67 -18.10 11.76 10.02
N VAL A 68 -16.94 11.76 10.68
CA VAL A 68 -16.32 10.54 11.23
C VAL A 68 -16.05 10.74 12.71
N THR A 69 -16.40 9.75 13.51
CA THR A 69 -16.08 9.72 14.94
C THR A 69 -15.06 8.62 15.22
N VAL A 70 -14.02 8.95 15.99
CA VAL A 70 -13.11 8.01 16.62
C VAL A 70 -13.22 8.16 18.12
N GLU A 71 -13.42 7.05 18.83
CA GLU A 71 -13.57 6.99 20.29
C GLU A 71 -12.63 5.93 20.86
N ASP A 72 -11.87 6.29 21.89
CA ASP A 72 -11.08 5.37 22.72
C ASP A 72 -11.54 5.43 24.18
N ASN A 73 -11.16 4.43 24.96
CA ASN A 73 -11.39 4.37 26.40
C ASN A 73 -10.09 4.57 27.22
N GLY A 74 -9.12 5.31 26.66
CA GLY A 74 -7.83 5.62 27.28
C GLY A 74 -7.92 6.69 28.36
N ARG A 75 -6.77 7.32 28.66
CA ARG A 75 -6.66 8.34 29.72
C ARG A 75 -7.40 9.64 29.44
N GLY A 76 -7.66 9.92 28.17
CA GLY A 76 -8.18 11.21 27.70
C GLY A 76 -7.07 12.26 27.53
N ILE A 77 -7.28 13.20 26.60
CA ILE A 77 -6.39 14.33 26.38
C ILE A 77 -6.38 15.21 27.64
N PRO A 78 -5.19 15.71 28.11
CA PRO A 78 -5.12 16.59 29.26
C PRO A 78 -6.01 17.85 29.12
N VAL A 79 -6.89 18.08 30.08
CA VAL A 79 -7.86 19.19 30.08
C VAL A 79 -7.39 20.45 30.83
N GLY A 80 -6.26 20.34 31.55
CA GLY A 80 -5.66 21.44 32.31
C GLY A 80 -5.19 22.60 31.40
N ILE A 81 -4.98 23.76 32.01
CA ILE A 81 -4.46 24.94 31.32
C ILE A 81 -2.96 24.83 31.15
N HIS A 82 -2.50 25.00 29.91
CA HIS A 82 -1.08 24.98 29.58
C HIS A 82 -0.40 26.29 30.06
N GLU A 83 0.60 26.19 30.91
CA GLU A 83 1.22 27.32 31.63
C GLU A 83 1.70 28.45 30.70
N LYS A 84 2.34 28.10 29.56
CA LYS A 84 2.89 29.12 28.63
C LYS A 84 1.86 29.71 27.69
N LEU A 85 0.83 28.98 27.32
CA LEU A 85 -0.15 29.40 26.30
C LEU A 85 -1.46 29.91 26.88
N GLY A 86 -1.76 29.61 28.15
CA GLY A 86 -2.97 30.07 28.84
C GLY A 86 -4.28 29.45 28.32
N VAL A 87 -4.19 28.38 27.53
CA VAL A 87 -5.34 27.66 26.95
C VAL A 87 -5.31 26.20 27.39
N SER A 88 -6.42 25.47 27.19
CA SER A 88 -6.52 24.06 27.59
C SER A 88 -5.54 23.17 26.79
N GLY A 89 -5.12 22.04 27.37
CA GLY A 89 -4.33 21.06 26.65
C GLY A 89 -5.00 20.55 25.37
N VAL A 90 -6.35 20.43 25.38
CA VAL A 90 -7.14 20.09 24.18
C VAL A 90 -6.94 21.15 23.10
N GLU A 91 -7.05 22.43 23.43
CA GLU A 91 -6.85 23.51 22.48
C GLU A 91 -5.43 23.55 21.93
N VAL A 92 -4.42 23.31 22.78
CA VAL A 92 -3.02 23.21 22.33
C VAL A 92 -2.85 22.12 21.28
N VAL A 93 -3.33 20.90 21.52
CA VAL A 93 -3.19 19.74 20.63
C VAL A 93 -3.85 19.98 19.27
N PHE A 94 -4.97 20.68 19.23
CA PHE A 94 -5.72 20.89 17.99
C PHE A 94 -5.36 22.19 17.24
N THR A 95 -4.67 23.16 17.89
CA THR A 95 -4.35 24.44 17.25
C THR A 95 -2.87 24.72 17.05
N GLN A 96 -2.00 24.03 17.76
CA GLN A 96 -0.54 24.22 17.65
C GLN A 96 0.09 23.10 16.85
N LEU A 97 0.87 23.46 15.84
CA LEU A 97 1.76 22.51 15.14
C LEU A 97 2.95 22.17 16.05
N HIS A 98 3.40 20.94 15.99
CA HIS A 98 4.53 20.44 16.80
C HIS A 98 4.28 20.55 18.31
N ALA A 99 3.03 20.34 18.75
CA ALA A 99 2.65 20.27 20.15
C ALA A 99 2.07 18.88 20.49
N GLY A 100 2.47 18.33 21.61
CA GLY A 100 1.97 17.04 22.10
C GLY A 100 2.82 16.45 23.21
N GLY A 101 2.25 15.56 23.99
CA GLY A 101 2.92 14.85 25.11
C GLY A 101 3.80 13.66 24.67
N LYS A 102 4.00 13.48 23.35
CA LYS A 102 4.76 12.34 22.79
C LYS A 102 6.22 12.68 22.48
N PHE A 103 6.65 13.91 22.75
CA PHE A 103 8.04 14.35 22.60
C PHE A 103 8.93 13.90 23.76
N ASP A 104 8.34 13.65 24.94
CA ASP A 104 9.03 13.16 26.12
C ASP A 104 8.66 11.69 26.37
N ASN A 105 9.67 10.85 26.59
CA ASN A 105 9.52 9.41 26.85
C ASN A 105 8.84 9.09 28.21
N GLU A 106 8.58 10.11 29.05
CA GLU A 106 7.95 9.92 30.36
C GLU A 106 6.45 9.63 30.25
N SER A 107 5.77 10.20 29.26
CA SER A 107 4.30 10.10 29.11
C SER A 107 3.84 8.92 28.23
N TYR A 108 4.66 8.53 27.25
CA TYR A 108 4.41 7.41 26.33
C TYR A 108 5.68 6.59 26.16
N GLY A 109 5.57 5.29 26.44
CA GLY A 109 6.66 4.34 26.24
C GLY A 109 6.97 4.13 24.75
N PHE A 110 5.94 4.06 23.92
CA PHE A 110 6.04 3.90 22.46
C PHE A 110 4.92 4.69 21.79
N SER A 111 5.23 5.34 20.66
CA SER A 111 4.22 6.12 19.92
C SER A 111 4.47 6.06 18.42
N GLY A 112 3.39 5.93 17.64
CA GLY A 112 3.37 6.12 16.19
C GLY A 112 3.33 7.59 15.78
N GLY A 113 2.77 8.45 16.64
CA GLY A 113 2.64 9.90 16.44
C GLY A 113 3.93 10.66 16.76
N LEU A 114 4.89 10.71 15.82
CA LEU A 114 6.23 11.24 16.04
C LEU A 114 6.35 12.77 15.90
N HIS A 115 5.43 13.43 15.17
CA HIS A 115 5.61 14.82 14.76
C HIS A 115 4.76 15.85 15.52
N GLY A 116 3.79 15.40 16.33
CA GLY A 116 2.89 16.28 17.08
C GLY A 116 2.05 17.21 16.20
N VAL A 117 1.68 16.75 14.99
CA VAL A 117 0.92 17.57 14.03
C VAL A 117 -0.41 16.93 13.61
N GLY A 118 -0.63 15.64 13.81
CA GLY A 118 -1.77 14.91 13.26
C GLY A 118 -3.12 15.54 13.62
N ALA A 119 -3.40 15.74 14.91
CA ALA A 119 -4.68 16.32 15.35
C ALA A 119 -4.88 17.77 14.85
N SER A 120 -3.82 18.59 14.84
CA SER A 120 -3.90 19.96 14.33
C SER A 120 -4.05 20.01 12.80
N VAL A 121 -3.49 19.06 12.07
CA VAL A 121 -3.70 18.90 10.62
C VAL A 121 -5.15 18.51 10.34
N VAL A 122 -5.71 17.54 11.06
CA VAL A 122 -7.13 17.16 10.93
C VAL A 122 -8.03 18.36 11.20
N ASN A 123 -7.73 19.15 12.23
CA ASN A 123 -8.49 20.36 12.54
C ASN A 123 -8.40 21.40 11.42
N ALA A 124 -7.20 21.65 10.88
CA ALA A 124 -7.00 22.61 9.80
C ALA A 124 -7.76 22.26 8.51
N LEU A 125 -7.91 20.96 8.22
CA LEU A 125 -8.50 20.44 6.97
C LEU A 125 -9.97 20.03 7.12
N SER A 126 -10.56 20.21 8.31
CA SER A 126 -11.97 19.94 8.59
C SER A 126 -12.83 21.20 8.56
N GLU A 127 -14.10 21.05 8.19
CA GLU A 127 -15.12 22.10 8.35
C GLU A 127 -15.42 22.32 9.84
N TYR A 128 -15.54 21.22 10.60
CA TYR A 128 -15.56 21.28 12.05
C TYR A 128 -14.87 20.05 12.67
N VAL A 129 -14.40 20.25 13.91
CA VAL A 129 -13.94 19.18 14.81
C VAL A 129 -14.60 19.39 16.15
N GLU A 130 -15.22 18.34 16.71
CA GLU A 130 -15.72 18.29 18.07
C GLU A 130 -14.90 17.29 18.88
N VAL A 131 -14.40 17.72 20.02
CA VAL A 131 -13.59 16.91 20.93
C VAL A 131 -14.31 16.79 22.25
N GLU A 132 -14.62 15.55 22.64
CA GLU A 132 -15.15 15.20 23.97
C GLU A 132 -14.08 14.43 24.73
N VAL A 133 -13.74 14.87 25.93
CA VAL A 133 -12.76 14.21 26.81
C VAL A 133 -13.46 13.85 28.12
N CYS A 134 -13.41 12.56 28.45
CA CYS A 134 -13.93 12.01 29.70
C CYS A 134 -12.74 11.67 30.62
N THR A 135 -12.53 12.45 31.68
CA THR A 135 -11.45 12.25 32.62
C THR A 135 -11.84 12.77 34.02
N GLY A 136 -11.33 12.11 35.08
CA GLY A 136 -11.63 12.51 36.46
C GLY A 136 -13.13 12.49 36.83
N GLY A 137 -13.93 11.65 36.17
CA GLY A 137 -15.37 11.55 36.38
C GLY A 137 -16.18 12.66 35.73
N LYS A 138 -15.59 13.50 34.90
CA LYS A 138 -16.18 14.63 34.20
C LYS A 138 -16.04 14.50 32.70
N MET A 139 -16.96 15.10 31.98
CA MET A 139 -16.92 15.20 30.52
C MET A 139 -16.68 16.65 30.13
N TYR A 140 -15.69 16.87 29.29
CA TYR A 140 -15.35 18.18 28.73
C TYR A 140 -15.57 18.13 27.21
N ARG A 141 -15.95 19.29 26.65
CA ARG A 141 -16.20 19.45 25.21
C ARG A 141 -15.59 20.75 24.69
N GLN A 142 -15.00 20.66 23.49
CA GLN A 142 -14.56 21.83 22.72
C GLN A 142 -14.84 21.61 21.25
N THR A 143 -15.26 22.65 20.53
CA THR A 143 -15.54 22.60 19.10
C THR A 143 -14.63 23.59 18.36
N PHE A 144 -14.11 23.17 17.23
CA PHE A 144 -13.29 23.96 16.33
C PHE A 144 -13.96 24.05 14.97
N ARG A 145 -13.78 25.17 14.25
CA ARG A 145 -14.36 25.36 12.92
C ARG A 145 -13.41 26.06 11.97
N SER A 146 -13.52 25.71 10.68
CA SER A 146 -12.91 26.43 9.58
C SER A 146 -13.99 27.12 8.75
N TYR A 147 -13.86 28.45 8.58
CA TYR A 147 -14.85 29.28 7.91
C TYR A 147 -14.19 30.46 7.19
N GLU A 148 -14.92 31.04 6.24
CA GLU A 148 -14.50 32.27 5.57
C GLU A 148 -14.82 33.49 6.45
N GLY A 149 -13.78 34.27 6.76
CA GLY A 149 -13.92 35.48 7.57
C GLY A 149 -14.58 36.60 6.80
N PRO A 150 -14.95 37.71 7.51
CA PRO A 150 -15.56 38.89 6.88
C PRO A 150 -14.70 39.58 5.83
N ASP A 151 -13.40 39.35 5.86
CA ASP A 151 -12.39 39.87 4.92
C ASP A 151 -12.14 38.92 3.71
N GLY A 152 -12.94 37.86 3.59
CA GLY A 152 -12.81 36.85 2.54
C GLY A 152 -11.63 35.92 2.75
N LYS A 153 -10.91 35.99 3.88
CA LYS A 153 -9.84 35.06 4.20
C LYS A 153 -10.37 33.84 4.95
N MET A 154 -9.76 32.72 4.66
CA MET A 154 -10.04 31.48 5.37
C MET A 154 -9.46 31.52 6.78
N VAL A 155 -10.28 31.26 7.77
CA VAL A 155 -9.89 30.99 9.16
C VAL A 155 -9.93 29.48 9.35
N SER A 156 -8.82 28.88 9.74
CA SER A 156 -8.68 27.42 9.81
C SER A 156 -8.64 26.93 11.25
N GLY A 157 -9.51 25.95 11.58
CA GLY A 157 -9.49 25.21 12.83
C GLY A 157 -9.57 26.06 14.10
N LYS A 158 -10.31 27.17 14.07
CA LYS A 158 -10.43 28.09 15.21
C LYS A 158 -11.33 27.53 16.29
N PRO A 159 -10.96 27.59 17.61
CA PRO A 159 -11.86 27.25 18.69
C PRO A 159 -13.06 28.19 18.74
N MET A 160 -14.25 27.64 18.88
CA MET A 160 -15.49 28.41 18.93
C MET A 160 -15.78 28.92 20.34
N ALA A 161 -15.32 28.21 21.35
CA ALA A 161 -15.37 28.52 22.76
C ALA A 161 -14.20 27.89 23.50
N PRO A 162 -13.86 28.33 24.72
CA PRO A 162 -12.95 27.59 25.60
C PRO A 162 -13.48 26.19 25.89
N LEU A 163 -12.62 25.30 26.38
CA LEU A 163 -13.02 23.97 26.83
C LEU A 163 -14.02 24.05 27.97
N GLU A 164 -15.20 23.42 27.82
CA GLU A 164 -16.30 23.48 28.79
C GLU A 164 -16.50 22.12 29.48
N GLU A 165 -16.77 22.12 30.79
CA GLU A 165 -17.28 20.98 31.53
C GLU A 165 -18.77 20.83 31.24
N VAL A 166 -19.17 19.75 30.54
CA VAL A 166 -20.57 19.54 30.11
C VAL A 166 -21.33 18.56 30.98
N GLY A 167 -20.65 17.85 31.89
CA GLY A 167 -21.34 16.93 32.81
C GLY A 167 -20.43 15.94 33.54
N ARG A 168 -21.07 15.04 34.29
CA ARG A 168 -20.38 13.93 34.99
C ARG A 168 -20.62 12.63 34.27
N VAL A 169 -19.58 11.83 34.14
CA VAL A 169 -19.59 10.52 33.44
C VAL A 169 -18.80 9.48 34.22
N ARG A 170 -19.15 8.21 34.00
CA ARG A 170 -18.38 7.08 34.57
C ARG A 170 -17.31 6.55 33.62
N ARG A 171 -17.44 6.85 32.32
CA ARG A 171 -16.46 6.44 31.30
C ARG A 171 -15.25 7.35 31.31
N GLN A 172 -14.13 6.83 30.80
CA GLN A 172 -12.91 7.58 30.54
C GLN A 172 -12.56 7.44 29.06
N GLY A 173 -11.78 8.37 28.50
CA GLY A 173 -11.30 8.30 27.13
C GLY A 173 -11.50 9.58 26.34
N THR A 174 -11.17 9.54 25.07
CA THR A 174 -11.34 10.63 24.11
C THR A 174 -12.28 10.22 23.00
N LYS A 175 -13.15 11.16 22.61
CA LYS A 175 -14.01 11.01 21.42
C LYS A 175 -13.83 12.24 20.55
N ILE A 176 -13.43 12.02 19.30
CA ILE A 176 -13.18 13.07 18.31
C ILE A 176 -14.11 12.84 17.13
N THR A 177 -14.93 13.82 16.81
CA THR A 177 -15.78 13.85 15.63
C THR A 177 -15.29 14.94 14.69
N PHE A 178 -15.04 14.63 13.44
CA PHE A 178 -14.60 15.60 12.44
C PHE A 178 -15.37 15.45 11.13
N LEU A 179 -15.61 16.55 10.45
CA LEU A 179 -16.17 16.61 9.10
C LEU A 179 -15.09 17.17 8.17
N PRO A 180 -14.53 16.37 7.25
CA PRO A 180 -13.56 16.86 6.27
C PRO A 180 -14.16 17.99 5.43
N ASP A 181 -13.34 19.01 5.09
CA ASP A 181 -13.84 20.17 4.38
C ASP A 181 -13.88 19.93 2.86
N LYS A 182 -15.08 19.98 2.28
CA LYS A 182 -15.31 19.85 0.83
C LYS A 182 -14.61 20.92 -0.02
N ARG A 183 -14.10 21.99 0.58
CA ARG A 183 -13.28 23.01 -0.10
C ARG A 183 -11.82 22.58 -0.24
N VAL A 184 -11.41 21.51 0.45
CA VAL A 184 -10.06 20.95 0.43
C VAL A 184 -10.05 19.62 -0.31
N PHE A 185 -11.00 18.74 -0.04
CA PHE A 185 -11.04 17.39 -0.55
C PHE A 185 -11.91 17.26 -1.80
N GLU A 186 -11.44 16.46 -2.74
CA GLU A 186 -12.16 16.13 -3.98
C GLU A 186 -13.37 15.22 -3.73
N THR A 187 -13.31 14.42 -2.66
CA THR A 187 -14.37 13.53 -2.19
C THR A 187 -14.39 13.51 -0.67
N LEU A 188 -15.58 13.31 -0.07
CA LEU A 188 -15.75 13.09 1.37
C LEU A 188 -16.11 11.62 1.68
N GLU A 189 -16.15 10.77 0.66
CA GLU A 189 -16.56 9.37 0.80
C GLU A 189 -15.45 8.53 1.44
N MET A 190 -15.60 8.22 2.72
CA MET A 190 -14.77 7.24 3.44
C MET A 190 -15.13 5.81 3.00
N ASN A 191 -14.15 5.02 2.61
CA ASN A 191 -14.36 3.65 2.17
C ASN A 191 -14.35 2.67 3.34
N PHE A 192 -15.50 2.03 3.61
CA PHE A 192 -15.65 1.05 4.70
C PHE A 192 -14.63 -0.09 4.59
N GLY A 193 -14.39 -0.61 3.39
CA GLY A 193 -13.46 -1.73 3.17
C GLY A 193 -12.01 -1.35 3.52
N ILE A 194 -11.54 -0.17 3.13
CA ILE A 194 -10.19 0.32 3.48
C ILE A 194 -10.06 0.47 4.99
N ILE A 195 -11.05 1.06 5.65
CA ILE A 195 -11.03 1.26 7.12
C ILE A 195 -11.08 -0.08 7.85
N SER A 196 -11.97 -0.97 7.44
CA SER A 196 -12.14 -2.32 7.99
C SER A 196 -10.84 -3.12 7.97
N LYS A 197 -10.11 -3.09 6.87
CA LYS A 197 -8.82 -3.77 6.70
C LYS A 197 -7.77 -3.23 7.65
N ARG A 198 -7.61 -1.91 7.71
CA ARG A 198 -6.62 -1.27 8.58
C ARG A 198 -6.92 -1.51 10.06
N LEU A 199 -8.18 -1.46 10.50
CA LEU A 199 -8.55 -1.75 11.88
C LEU A 199 -8.31 -3.23 12.23
N ARG A 200 -8.52 -4.16 11.30
CA ARG A 200 -8.17 -5.58 11.47
C ARG A 200 -6.67 -5.77 11.66
N GLU A 201 -5.86 -5.12 10.84
CA GLU A 201 -4.40 -5.15 10.94
C GLU A 201 -3.93 -4.62 12.30
N LEU A 202 -4.46 -3.46 12.73
CA LEU A 202 -4.17 -2.88 14.05
C LEU A 202 -4.60 -3.80 15.20
N ALA A 203 -5.69 -4.57 15.06
CA ALA A 203 -6.13 -5.54 16.05
C ALA A 203 -5.15 -6.71 16.18
N TYR A 204 -4.52 -7.17 15.09
CA TYR A 204 -3.45 -8.16 15.15
C TYR A 204 -2.18 -7.62 15.80
N LEU A 205 -1.83 -6.36 15.54
CA LEU A 205 -0.62 -5.73 16.09
C LEU A 205 -0.75 -5.35 17.58
N ASN A 206 -1.99 -5.20 18.06
CA ASN A 206 -2.29 -4.81 19.44
C ASN A 206 -3.16 -5.90 20.12
N LYS A 207 -2.48 -6.97 20.50
CA LYS A 207 -3.09 -8.14 21.16
C LYS A 207 -4.05 -7.74 22.28
N GLY A 208 -5.28 -8.28 22.25
CA GLY A 208 -6.30 -8.07 23.29
C GLY A 208 -7.04 -6.73 23.19
N VAL A 209 -6.72 -5.86 22.21
CA VAL A 209 -7.46 -4.62 21.95
C VAL A 209 -8.61 -4.89 20.97
N THR A 210 -9.79 -4.33 21.28
CA THR A 210 -10.97 -4.44 20.44
C THR A 210 -11.11 -3.22 19.53
N PHE A 211 -11.22 -3.44 18.22
CA PHE A 211 -11.49 -2.42 17.22
C PHE A 211 -12.88 -2.61 16.64
N ILE A 212 -13.70 -1.56 16.64
CA ILE A 212 -15.10 -1.60 16.18
C ILE A 212 -15.26 -0.56 15.07
N LEU A 213 -15.77 -0.97 13.93
CA LEU A 213 -16.14 -0.10 12.81
C LEU A 213 -17.64 -0.12 12.60
N ILE A 214 -18.25 1.05 12.59
CA ILE A 214 -19.68 1.24 12.39
C ILE A 214 -19.92 2.15 11.19
N ASP A 215 -20.77 1.74 10.25
CA ASP A 215 -21.22 2.55 9.13
C ASP A 215 -22.74 2.82 9.26
N GLU A 216 -23.09 4.06 9.51
CA GLU A 216 -24.48 4.51 9.68
C GLU A 216 -25.03 5.26 8.45
N ARG A 217 -24.26 5.34 7.35
CA ARG A 217 -24.60 6.14 6.18
C ARG A 217 -25.85 5.64 5.45
N GLU A 218 -26.05 4.32 5.35
CA GLU A 218 -27.24 3.73 4.74
C GLU A 218 -28.40 3.64 5.75
N ARG A 219 -29.57 4.22 5.41
CA ARG A 219 -30.77 4.13 6.26
C ARG A 219 -31.27 2.69 6.37
N GLY A 220 -31.31 2.18 7.59
CA GLY A 220 -31.86 0.85 7.89
C GLY A 220 -30.88 -0.32 7.63
N ASN A 221 -29.67 -0.07 7.17
CA ASN A 221 -28.64 -1.07 6.93
C ASN A 221 -27.31 -0.66 7.59
N LYS A 222 -27.30 -0.68 8.94
CA LYS A 222 -26.08 -0.43 9.71
C LYS A 222 -25.11 -1.56 9.47
N LYS A 223 -23.91 -1.25 8.93
CA LYS A 223 -22.82 -2.21 8.83
C LYS A 223 -21.95 -2.08 10.07
N GLU A 224 -21.59 -3.18 10.66
CA GLU A 224 -20.72 -3.24 11.82
C GLU A 224 -19.68 -4.34 11.65
N ALA A 225 -18.43 -4.04 11.99
CA ALA A 225 -17.34 -5.00 12.01
C ALA A 225 -16.57 -4.85 13.32
N GLU A 226 -16.25 -5.96 13.97
CA GLU A 226 -15.49 -6.01 15.21
C GLU A 226 -14.27 -6.91 15.02
N TYR A 227 -13.12 -6.45 15.50
CA TYR A 227 -11.85 -7.15 15.41
C TYR A 227 -11.21 -7.23 16.79
N HIS A 228 -10.94 -8.44 17.23
CA HIS A 228 -10.29 -8.73 18.51
C HIS A 228 -9.50 -10.03 18.37
N TYR A 229 -8.20 -10.00 18.66
CA TYR A 229 -7.33 -11.16 18.51
C TYR A 229 -6.43 -11.36 19.73
N GLU A 230 -6.60 -12.46 20.41
CA GLU A 230 -5.80 -12.84 21.58
C GLU A 230 -4.42 -13.41 21.19
N GLY A 231 -4.27 -13.96 19.99
CA GLY A 231 -3.00 -14.46 19.47
C GLY A 231 -2.10 -13.37 18.88
N GLY A 232 -2.64 -12.16 18.66
CA GLY A 232 -1.86 -11.05 18.10
C GLY A 232 -1.26 -11.37 16.73
N ILE A 233 0.05 -11.17 16.55
CA ILE A 233 0.74 -11.42 15.28
C ILE A 233 0.80 -12.90 14.88
N ILE A 234 0.58 -13.84 15.81
CA ILE A 234 0.42 -15.25 15.48
C ILE A 234 -0.85 -15.45 14.65
N ASP A 235 -1.97 -14.84 15.08
CA ASP A 235 -3.23 -14.91 14.36
C ASP A 235 -3.13 -14.18 13.02
N PHE A 236 -2.31 -13.15 12.94
CA PHE A 236 -2.04 -12.47 11.67
C PHE A 236 -1.35 -13.42 10.66
N VAL A 237 -0.31 -14.14 11.07
CA VAL A 237 0.35 -15.15 10.22
C VAL A 237 -0.60 -16.26 9.81
N ARG A 238 -1.46 -16.74 10.74
CA ARG A 238 -2.50 -17.72 10.40
C ARG A 238 -3.49 -17.18 9.37
N TYR A 239 -3.94 -15.94 9.52
CA TYR A 239 -4.81 -15.28 8.57
C TYR A 239 -4.16 -15.17 7.18
N MET A 240 -2.90 -14.76 7.09
CA MET A 240 -2.15 -14.66 5.84
C MET A 240 -1.89 -16.02 5.17
N ASN A 241 -1.90 -17.11 5.93
CA ASN A 241 -1.73 -18.47 5.43
C ASN A 241 -3.04 -19.26 5.31
N ALA A 242 -4.20 -18.65 5.58
CA ALA A 242 -5.50 -19.35 5.53
C ALA A 242 -5.75 -20.02 4.17
N ASP A 243 -5.36 -19.36 3.09
CA ASP A 243 -5.51 -19.86 1.72
C ASP A 243 -4.28 -20.60 1.19
N LYS A 244 -3.22 -20.75 2.01
CA LYS A 244 -1.99 -21.49 1.69
C LYS A 244 -2.00 -22.85 2.41
N THR A 245 -1.01 -23.70 2.14
CA THR A 245 -0.83 -24.97 2.85
C THR A 245 0.40 -24.85 3.75
N PRO A 246 0.25 -24.64 5.06
CA PRO A 246 1.38 -24.55 5.97
C PRO A 246 2.16 -25.86 6.04
N LEU A 247 3.49 -25.78 6.21
CA LEU A 247 4.35 -26.96 6.43
C LEU A 247 4.22 -27.52 7.84
N TYR A 248 3.79 -26.69 8.78
CA TYR A 248 3.57 -27.04 10.19
C TYR A 248 2.41 -26.19 10.74
N ASP A 249 1.69 -26.73 11.73
CA ASP A 249 0.40 -26.19 12.15
C ASP A 249 0.52 -24.85 12.87
N GLU A 250 1.47 -24.73 13.82
CA GLU A 250 1.62 -23.55 14.67
C GLU A 250 2.73 -22.62 14.17
N PRO A 251 2.45 -21.33 13.96
CA PRO A 251 3.49 -20.36 13.66
C PRO A 251 4.54 -20.30 14.77
N ILE A 252 5.80 -20.18 14.40
CA ILE A 252 6.90 -19.94 15.35
C ILE A 252 6.80 -18.49 15.82
N TYR A 253 6.63 -18.29 17.12
CA TYR A 253 6.56 -16.97 17.75
C TYR A 253 7.78 -16.71 18.61
N ILE A 254 8.37 -15.54 18.43
CA ILE A 254 9.55 -15.05 19.12
C ILE A 254 9.26 -13.65 19.62
N ALA A 255 9.48 -13.41 20.90
CA ALA A 255 9.38 -12.09 21.49
C ALA A 255 10.57 -11.85 22.43
N GLY A 256 11.10 -10.64 22.40
CA GLY A 256 12.20 -10.26 23.26
C GLY A 256 12.45 -8.76 23.24
N LYS A 257 13.38 -8.31 24.09
CA LYS A 257 13.78 -6.91 24.18
C LYS A 257 15.30 -6.83 24.15
N ARG A 258 15.83 -5.88 23.40
CA ARG A 258 17.24 -5.52 23.48
C ARG A 258 17.35 -4.00 23.57
N ASP A 259 18.06 -3.53 24.58
CA ASP A 259 18.08 -2.13 24.95
C ASP A 259 16.63 -1.64 25.15
N ASP A 260 16.21 -0.57 24.51
CA ASP A 260 14.84 -0.07 24.59
C ASP A 260 13.95 -0.48 23.39
N ILE A 261 14.39 -1.47 22.60
CA ILE A 261 13.64 -1.97 21.44
C ILE A 261 13.00 -3.32 21.80
N ALA A 262 11.67 -3.35 21.82
CA ALA A 262 10.90 -4.58 21.90
C ALA A 262 10.68 -5.12 20.48
N VAL A 263 10.89 -6.43 20.30
CA VAL A 263 10.79 -7.13 19.03
C VAL A 263 9.85 -8.30 19.17
N GLU A 264 8.85 -8.39 18.32
CA GLU A 264 7.97 -9.54 18.19
C GLU A 264 8.04 -10.04 16.75
N ILE A 265 8.18 -11.35 16.56
CA ILE A 265 8.31 -12.01 15.26
C ILE A 265 7.40 -13.24 15.26
N ALA A 266 6.58 -13.36 14.24
CA ALA A 266 5.83 -14.59 13.96
C ALA A 266 6.16 -15.06 12.56
N ILE A 267 6.51 -16.34 12.38
CA ILE A 267 6.88 -16.93 11.09
C ILE A 267 6.20 -18.27 10.89
N GLN A 268 5.81 -18.55 9.64
CA GLN A 268 5.32 -19.86 9.22
C GLN A 268 5.66 -20.10 7.75
N HIS A 269 6.21 -21.26 7.44
CA HIS A 269 6.44 -21.66 6.05
C HIS A 269 5.22 -22.39 5.50
N ASN A 270 4.98 -22.21 4.21
CA ASN A 270 3.94 -22.89 3.44
C ASN A 270 4.55 -23.59 2.22
N ASP A 271 3.75 -24.32 1.46
CA ASP A 271 4.19 -25.07 0.27
C ASP A 271 4.47 -24.17 -0.96
N GLY A 272 4.15 -22.87 -0.90
CA GLY A 272 4.43 -21.89 -1.93
C GLY A 272 5.92 -21.57 -2.09
N TYR A 273 6.22 -20.66 -3.02
CA TYR A 273 7.59 -20.30 -3.41
C TYR A 273 7.94 -18.84 -3.15
N THR A 274 6.93 -18.00 -2.86
CA THR A 274 7.11 -16.57 -2.63
C THR A 274 7.23 -16.26 -1.15
N GLU A 275 8.09 -15.28 -0.82
CA GLU A 275 8.20 -14.68 0.50
C GLU A 275 7.06 -13.66 0.69
N SER A 276 6.37 -13.73 1.82
CA SER A 276 5.38 -12.74 2.28
C SER A 276 5.85 -12.19 3.61
N MET A 277 6.48 -11.01 3.60
CA MET A 277 7.03 -10.38 4.79
C MET A 277 6.34 -9.04 5.05
N PHE A 278 5.84 -8.87 6.28
CA PHE A 278 5.14 -7.67 6.76
C PHE A 278 5.84 -7.14 7.99
N SER A 279 6.30 -5.91 7.93
CA SER A 279 7.08 -5.30 8.99
C SER A 279 6.45 -3.99 9.46
N TYR A 280 6.49 -3.79 10.78
CA TYR A 280 5.86 -2.67 11.48
C TYR A 280 6.81 -2.09 12.53
N VAL A 281 6.75 -0.77 12.67
CA VAL A 281 7.43 -0.05 13.74
C VAL A 281 6.43 0.87 14.42
N ASN A 282 6.17 0.67 15.71
CA ASN A 282 5.14 1.38 16.47
C ASN A 282 3.78 1.38 15.76
N ASN A 283 3.36 0.20 15.27
CA ASN A 283 2.14 -0.05 14.50
C ASN A 283 2.09 0.60 13.09
N ILE A 284 3.15 1.27 12.65
CA ILE A 284 3.25 1.87 11.30
C ILE A 284 3.85 0.84 10.34
N PRO A 285 3.21 0.52 9.21
CA PRO A 285 3.73 -0.42 8.23
C PRO A 285 4.95 0.16 7.50
N THR A 286 6.04 -0.59 7.46
CA THR A 286 7.25 -0.26 6.71
C THR A 286 7.25 -0.97 5.37
N THR A 287 6.45 -0.47 4.43
CA THR A 287 6.20 -1.12 3.13
C THR A 287 7.44 -1.25 2.24
N GLU A 288 8.43 -0.38 2.44
CA GLU A 288 9.75 -0.41 1.79
C GLU A 288 10.82 -1.09 2.68
N GLY A 289 10.41 -1.71 3.80
CA GLY A 289 11.29 -2.43 4.70
C GLY A 289 12.20 -1.52 5.53
N GLY A 290 13.47 -1.90 5.65
CA GLY A 290 14.47 -1.15 6.41
C GLY A 290 15.49 -2.04 7.13
N THR A 291 16.18 -1.44 8.08
CA THR A 291 17.29 -2.07 8.83
C THR A 291 16.82 -3.29 9.64
N HIS A 292 15.62 -3.26 10.20
CA HIS A 292 15.02 -4.36 10.97
C HIS A 292 14.78 -5.61 10.11
N GLU A 293 14.30 -5.46 8.86
CA GLU A 293 14.17 -6.57 7.91
C GLU A 293 15.53 -7.13 7.51
N THR A 294 16.51 -6.25 7.32
CA THR A 294 17.88 -6.67 7.04
C THR A 294 18.43 -7.52 8.19
N GLY A 295 18.18 -7.12 9.44
CA GLY A 295 18.54 -7.89 10.63
C GLY A 295 17.86 -9.24 10.69
N PHE A 296 16.55 -9.29 10.42
CA PHE A 296 15.77 -10.54 10.36
C PHE A 296 16.34 -11.50 9.32
N LYS A 297 16.53 -11.03 8.08
CA LYS A 297 17.03 -11.85 6.96
C LYS A 297 18.44 -12.41 7.23
N ALA A 298 19.31 -11.60 7.82
CA ALA A 298 20.68 -12.03 8.20
C ALA A 298 20.67 -13.07 9.31
N ALA A 299 19.95 -12.82 10.39
CA ALA A 299 19.88 -13.71 11.54
C ALA A 299 19.20 -15.05 11.20
N LEU A 300 18.08 -15.03 10.48
CA LEU A 300 17.38 -16.23 10.01
C LEU A 300 18.33 -17.11 9.18
N THR A 301 19.03 -16.50 8.21
CA THR A 301 20.00 -17.21 7.36
C THR A 301 21.11 -17.86 8.15
N LYS A 302 21.66 -17.15 9.13
CA LYS A 302 22.75 -17.66 9.99
C LYS A 302 22.28 -18.83 10.84
N VAL A 303 21.21 -18.62 11.64
CA VAL A 303 20.69 -19.62 12.57
C VAL A 303 20.26 -20.90 11.85
N MET A 304 19.60 -20.77 10.71
CA MET A 304 19.17 -21.92 9.93
C MET A 304 20.34 -22.69 9.30
N ASN A 305 21.39 -22.02 8.81
CA ASN A 305 22.57 -22.69 8.34
C ASN A 305 23.31 -23.47 9.45
N ASP A 306 23.40 -22.85 10.63
CA ASP A 306 24.00 -23.51 11.82
C ASP A 306 23.20 -24.76 12.20
N TYR A 307 21.87 -24.69 12.19
CA TYR A 307 20.99 -25.83 12.40
C TYR A 307 21.18 -26.93 11.33
N CYS A 308 21.19 -26.56 10.05
CA CYS A 308 21.36 -27.53 8.94
C CYS A 308 22.67 -28.31 9.06
N ARG A 309 23.75 -27.68 9.55
CA ARG A 309 25.04 -28.37 9.82
C ARG A 309 24.95 -29.28 11.02
N LYS A 310 24.40 -28.83 12.14
CA LYS A 310 24.17 -29.64 13.34
C LYS A 310 23.29 -30.89 13.04
N ALA A 311 22.23 -30.72 12.27
CA ALA A 311 21.30 -31.77 11.90
C ALA A 311 21.85 -32.70 10.80
N GLY A 312 23.04 -32.44 10.25
CA GLY A 312 23.66 -33.26 9.20
C GLY A 312 23.01 -33.15 7.81
N ILE A 313 22.12 -32.16 7.63
CA ILE A 313 21.48 -31.85 6.34
C ILE A 313 22.51 -31.23 5.38
N LEU A 314 23.42 -30.42 5.92
CA LEU A 314 24.60 -29.90 5.22
C LEU A 314 25.88 -30.55 5.83
N LYS A 315 26.74 -31.02 4.99
CA LYS A 315 28.09 -31.48 5.40
C LYS A 315 29.00 -30.26 5.57
N ASP A 316 30.10 -30.43 6.34
CA ASP A 316 31.07 -29.34 6.57
C ASP A 316 31.64 -28.71 5.29
N LYS A 317 31.76 -29.50 4.22
CA LYS A 317 32.29 -29.06 2.93
C LYS A 317 31.23 -28.50 1.99
N ASP A 318 29.95 -28.65 2.31
CA ASP A 318 28.88 -28.14 1.48
C ASP A 318 28.80 -26.62 1.59
N PRO A 319 28.51 -25.89 0.51
CA PRO A 319 28.27 -24.46 0.58
C PRO A 319 27.04 -24.16 1.48
N SER A 320 27.06 -23.05 2.19
CA SER A 320 25.91 -22.57 2.96
C SER A 320 24.73 -22.27 2.03
N LEU A 321 23.52 -22.52 2.51
CA LEU A 321 22.30 -22.15 1.82
C LEU A 321 22.16 -20.61 1.85
N SER A 322 21.58 -20.03 0.80
CA SER A 322 21.32 -18.60 0.74
C SER A 322 20.13 -18.21 1.60
N GLY A 323 20.02 -16.93 1.93
CA GLY A 323 18.86 -16.42 2.64
C GLY A 323 17.54 -16.63 1.89
N GLU A 324 17.55 -16.56 0.56
CA GLU A 324 16.35 -16.83 -0.26
C GLU A 324 15.87 -18.27 -0.13
N ASP A 325 16.80 -19.24 -0.02
CA ASP A 325 16.44 -20.65 0.14
C ASP A 325 15.59 -20.87 1.42
N PHE A 326 15.91 -20.15 2.52
CA PHE A 326 15.15 -20.22 3.77
C PHE A 326 13.88 -19.38 3.76
N ARG A 327 13.77 -18.40 2.88
CA ARG A 327 12.58 -17.54 2.77
C ARG A 327 11.60 -18.00 1.69
N GLU A 328 11.92 -19.07 0.95
CA GLU A 328 10.98 -19.67 0.00
C GLU A 328 9.73 -20.18 0.71
N GLY A 329 8.56 -19.59 0.38
CA GLY A 329 7.28 -19.89 1.01
C GLY A 329 7.17 -19.42 2.47
N LEU A 330 8.00 -18.48 2.90
CA LEU A 330 7.94 -17.89 4.23
C LEU A 330 6.85 -16.82 4.30
N THR A 331 5.97 -16.92 5.29
CA THR A 331 5.13 -15.81 5.77
C THR A 331 5.69 -15.35 7.10
N ALA A 332 6.05 -14.07 7.20
CA ALA A 332 6.65 -13.46 8.38
C ALA A 332 5.97 -12.13 8.74
N VAL A 333 5.67 -11.94 10.01
CA VAL A 333 5.24 -10.67 10.58
C VAL A 333 6.28 -10.24 11.61
N LEU A 334 6.81 -9.02 11.43
CA LEU A 334 7.83 -8.42 12.28
C LEU A 334 7.28 -7.12 12.88
N SER A 335 7.14 -7.04 14.19
CA SER A 335 6.63 -5.86 14.90
C SER A 335 7.68 -5.36 15.90
N LEU A 336 8.09 -4.11 15.74
CA LEU A 336 9.01 -3.43 16.64
C LEU A 336 8.30 -2.33 17.41
N LYS A 337 8.64 -2.17 18.68
CA LYS A 337 8.26 -1.01 19.50
C LYS A 337 9.54 -0.35 20.00
N MET A 338 9.74 0.93 19.65
CA MET A 338 10.93 1.69 19.99
C MET A 338 10.62 3.18 20.18
N HIS A 339 11.43 3.88 21.00
CA HIS A 339 11.19 5.28 21.35
C HIS A 339 11.58 6.25 20.21
N SER A 340 12.81 6.15 19.74
CA SER A 340 13.36 7.12 18.78
C SER A 340 13.35 6.53 17.37
N VAL A 341 12.27 6.70 16.65
CA VAL A 341 12.14 6.17 15.29
C VAL A 341 12.65 7.17 14.26
N GLN A 342 13.48 6.70 13.33
CA GLN A 342 13.97 7.47 12.20
C GLN A 342 13.56 6.78 10.90
N PHE A 343 12.64 7.40 10.17
CA PHE A 343 12.23 6.93 8.85
C PHE A 343 12.98 7.67 7.74
N GLU A 344 13.23 6.98 6.64
CA GLU A 344 13.69 7.61 5.40
C GLU A 344 12.49 8.28 4.71
N GLY A 345 12.24 9.56 5.01
CA GLY A 345 11.18 10.36 4.40
C GLY A 345 9.89 10.49 5.22
N GLN A 346 9.04 11.43 4.76
CA GLN A 346 7.79 11.82 5.45
C GLN A 346 6.72 10.71 5.42
N THR A 347 6.75 9.84 4.43
CA THR A 347 5.78 8.75 4.24
C THR A 347 5.95 7.60 5.24
N LYS A 348 7.04 7.60 6.03
CA LYS A 348 7.33 6.60 7.07
C LYS A 348 7.41 5.15 6.55
N THR A 349 7.70 4.96 5.27
CA THR A 349 7.65 3.66 4.60
C THR A 349 8.89 2.80 4.82
N LYS A 350 10.03 3.40 5.21
CA LYS A 350 11.30 2.71 5.38
C LYS A 350 12.00 3.11 6.68
N LEU A 351 12.40 2.13 7.49
CA LEU A 351 13.12 2.36 8.75
C LEU A 351 14.63 2.53 8.51
N GLY A 352 15.19 3.65 9.03
CA GLY A 352 16.61 3.97 8.95
C GLY A 352 17.46 3.61 10.17
N ASN A 353 16.86 3.37 11.33
CA ASN A 353 17.55 3.11 12.59
C ASN A 353 18.49 1.90 12.55
N THR A 354 19.79 2.09 12.71
CA THR A 354 20.78 0.99 12.70
C THR A 354 20.66 0.04 13.90
N GLU A 355 20.27 0.56 15.05
CA GLU A 355 20.05 -0.20 16.29
C GLU A 355 18.92 -1.23 16.16
N ALA A 356 17.90 -0.95 15.33
CA ALA A 356 16.80 -1.89 15.05
C ALA A 356 17.30 -3.19 14.40
N ARG A 357 18.27 -3.10 13.49
CA ARG A 357 18.94 -4.27 12.91
C ARG A 357 19.54 -5.15 13.99
N THR A 358 20.33 -4.55 14.87
CA THR A 358 21.06 -5.27 15.93
C THR A 358 20.10 -5.90 16.94
N ALA A 359 19.00 -5.19 17.28
CA ALA A 359 17.99 -5.72 18.18
C ALA A 359 17.28 -6.96 17.61
N VAL A 360 16.88 -6.90 16.34
CA VAL A 360 16.23 -8.03 15.67
C VAL A 360 17.20 -9.21 15.51
N GLU A 361 18.45 -8.97 15.09
CA GLU A 361 19.47 -10.02 14.98
C GLU A 361 19.68 -10.73 16.33
N TYR A 362 19.75 -9.98 17.41
CA TYR A 362 19.93 -10.52 18.75
C TYR A 362 18.72 -11.37 19.17
N VAL A 363 17.51 -10.77 19.16
CA VAL A 363 16.30 -11.44 19.64
C VAL A 363 16.01 -12.70 18.84
N LEU A 364 16.15 -12.64 17.51
CA LEU A 364 15.92 -13.81 16.67
C LEU A 364 16.94 -14.93 16.98
N THR A 365 18.22 -14.59 17.09
CA THR A 365 19.27 -15.59 17.36
C THR A 365 19.08 -16.24 18.73
N GLU A 366 18.84 -15.46 19.78
CA GLU A 366 18.64 -15.92 21.15
C GLU A 366 17.48 -16.90 21.32
N HIS A 367 16.41 -16.73 20.54
CA HIS A 367 15.18 -17.53 20.70
C HIS A 367 14.99 -18.60 19.63
N LEU A 368 15.38 -18.34 18.37
CA LEU A 368 15.19 -19.31 17.31
C LEU A 368 16.17 -20.50 17.40
N ALA A 369 17.43 -20.26 17.79
CA ALA A 369 18.40 -21.35 17.90
C ALA A 369 17.99 -22.40 18.95
N PRO A 370 17.62 -22.02 20.19
CA PRO A 370 17.10 -22.99 21.17
C PRO A 370 15.78 -23.66 20.72
N TYR A 371 14.90 -22.92 20.02
CA TYR A 371 13.66 -23.51 19.48
C TYR A 371 13.96 -24.64 18.49
N LEU A 372 14.92 -24.45 17.59
CA LEU A 372 15.31 -25.45 16.59
C LEU A 372 16.05 -26.64 17.22
N ASP A 373 16.80 -26.41 18.29
CA ASP A 373 17.53 -27.45 19.03
C ASP A 373 16.62 -28.30 19.97
N ASP A 374 15.38 -27.84 20.24
CA ASP A 374 14.43 -28.61 21.05
C ASP A 374 13.85 -29.78 20.24
N LEU A 375 13.98 -30.99 20.77
CA LEU A 375 13.47 -32.23 20.17
C LEU A 375 11.97 -32.18 19.85
N LYS A 376 11.18 -31.41 20.60
CA LYS A 376 9.75 -31.23 20.35
C LYS A 376 9.49 -30.53 19.00
N ASN A 377 10.42 -29.69 18.57
CA ASN A 377 10.30 -28.91 17.35
C ASN A 377 11.09 -29.51 16.18
N ALA A 378 11.71 -30.69 16.38
CA ALA A 378 12.59 -31.30 15.37
C ALA A 378 11.88 -31.57 14.03
N ASP A 379 10.62 -31.96 14.04
CA ASP A 379 9.82 -32.15 12.81
C ASP A 379 9.69 -30.84 12.01
N THR A 380 9.30 -29.75 12.71
CA THR A 380 9.18 -28.41 12.13
C THR A 380 10.52 -27.91 11.59
N ALA A 381 11.58 -28.02 12.38
CA ALA A 381 12.92 -27.58 11.99
C ALA A 381 13.45 -28.35 10.77
N ASN A 382 13.22 -29.67 10.72
CA ASN A 382 13.61 -30.50 9.59
C ASN A 382 12.81 -30.15 8.33
N LYS A 383 11.49 -29.95 8.43
CA LYS A 383 10.66 -29.55 7.27
C LYS A 383 11.14 -28.24 6.65
N ILE A 384 11.48 -27.25 7.47
CA ILE A 384 12.03 -25.96 7.00
C ILE A 384 13.37 -26.18 6.30
N ALA A 385 14.30 -26.92 6.92
CA ALA A 385 15.63 -27.16 6.39
C ALA A 385 15.61 -27.99 5.09
N GLU A 386 14.75 -29.01 5.02
CA GLU A 386 14.57 -29.81 3.80
C GLU A 386 13.99 -28.99 2.64
N LYS A 387 13.01 -28.10 2.94
CA LYS A 387 12.48 -27.20 1.93
C LYS A 387 13.58 -26.27 1.41
N ALA A 388 14.36 -25.66 2.29
CA ALA A 388 15.46 -24.78 1.91
C ALA A 388 16.53 -25.54 1.09
N ALA A 389 16.86 -26.77 1.46
CA ALA A 389 17.81 -27.60 0.68
C ALA A 389 17.27 -27.95 -0.72
N LYS A 390 15.96 -28.17 -0.86
CA LYS A 390 15.31 -28.35 -2.17
C LYS A 390 15.35 -27.07 -2.99
N ALA A 391 15.03 -25.92 -2.39
CA ALA A 391 15.09 -24.61 -3.03
C ALA A 391 16.50 -24.30 -3.56
N ALA A 392 17.54 -24.54 -2.75
CA ALA A 392 18.94 -24.34 -3.14
C ALA A 392 19.34 -25.17 -4.37
N LYS A 393 18.92 -26.46 -4.42
CA LYS A 393 19.19 -27.33 -5.59
C LYS A 393 18.56 -26.78 -6.86
N VAL A 394 17.32 -26.29 -6.75
CA VAL A 394 16.60 -25.69 -7.88
C VAL A 394 17.28 -24.40 -8.33
N ARG A 395 17.62 -23.52 -7.37
CA ARG A 395 18.32 -22.24 -7.63
C ARG A 395 19.66 -22.49 -8.34
N GLU A 396 20.45 -23.47 -7.87
CA GLU A 396 21.72 -23.81 -8.50
C GLU A 396 21.55 -24.36 -9.93
N ALA A 397 20.54 -25.23 -10.14
CA ALA A 397 20.21 -25.74 -11.47
C ALA A 397 19.80 -24.61 -12.42
N THR A 398 18.98 -23.69 -11.93
CA THR A 398 18.52 -22.49 -12.67
C THR A 398 19.69 -21.57 -13.02
N ARG A 399 20.62 -21.33 -12.07
CA ARG A 399 21.84 -20.55 -12.31
C ARG A 399 22.74 -21.20 -13.41
N LYS A 400 22.95 -22.51 -13.33
CA LYS A 400 23.69 -23.24 -14.36
C LYS A 400 23.03 -23.14 -15.73
N ALA A 401 21.69 -23.29 -15.79
CA ALA A 401 20.94 -23.13 -17.03
C ALA A 401 21.03 -21.71 -17.60
N LYS A 402 20.91 -20.67 -16.73
CA LYS A 402 21.11 -19.28 -17.12
C LYS A 402 22.50 -18.99 -17.65
N THR A 403 23.55 -19.53 -17.01
CA THR A 403 24.94 -19.35 -17.44
C THR A 403 25.17 -19.99 -18.81
N MET A 404 24.71 -21.22 -19.01
CA MET A 404 24.77 -21.90 -20.31
C MET A 404 23.97 -21.16 -21.40
N ALA A 405 22.79 -20.61 -21.04
CA ALA A 405 22.00 -19.77 -21.95
C ALA A 405 22.69 -18.46 -22.28
N ARG A 406 23.34 -17.78 -21.29
CA ARG A 406 24.14 -16.57 -21.50
C ARG A 406 25.39 -16.83 -22.37
N GLU A 407 26.04 -17.94 -22.22
CA GLU A 407 27.15 -18.33 -23.08
C GLU A 407 26.70 -18.62 -24.53
N LYS A 408 25.54 -19.26 -24.71
CA LYS A 408 24.88 -19.39 -26.01
C LYS A 408 24.36 -18.05 -26.56
N SER A 409 23.83 -17.16 -25.72
CA SER A 409 23.23 -15.87 -26.14
C SER A 409 24.27 -14.77 -26.41
N LYS A 410 25.53 -14.93 -26.03
CA LYS A 410 26.59 -14.07 -26.56
C LYS A 410 26.77 -14.26 -28.09
N LEU A 411 26.25 -15.36 -28.63
CA LEU A 411 26.16 -15.65 -30.06
C LEU A 411 24.75 -15.36 -30.64
N GLU A 412 23.72 -15.25 -29.81
CA GLU A 412 22.34 -15.03 -30.26
C GLU A 412 21.64 -14.01 -29.34
N ASN A 413 21.67 -12.72 -29.71
CA ASN A 413 20.73 -11.70 -29.20
C ASN A 413 19.30 -11.96 -29.73
N ALA A 414 18.86 -13.20 -29.79
CA ALA A 414 17.74 -13.66 -30.60
C ALA A 414 16.33 -13.59 -29.99
N PRO A 415 16.05 -13.55 -28.64
CA PRO A 415 14.66 -13.59 -28.19
C PRO A 415 13.91 -12.27 -28.33
N LEU A 416 14.59 -11.13 -28.38
CA LEU A 416 13.94 -9.80 -28.53
C LEU A 416 13.92 -9.31 -29.97
N VAL A 417 14.68 -9.93 -30.87
CA VAL A 417 14.70 -9.56 -32.29
C VAL A 417 13.37 -9.90 -32.93
N GLY A 418 12.58 -8.86 -33.22
CA GLY A 418 11.26 -8.96 -33.86
C GLY A 418 10.06 -8.80 -32.93
N LYS A 419 10.20 -9.00 -31.60
CA LYS A 419 9.08 -8.85 -30.65
C LYS A 419 9.04 -7.43 -30.02
N LEU A 420 10.13 -6.99 -29.41
CA LEU A 420 10.25 -5.65 -28.86
C LEU A 420 10.53 -4.62 -29.97
N SER A 421 9.65 -3.64 -30.10
CA SER A 421 9.90 -2.45 -30.90
C SER A 421 10.46 -1.34 -29.99
N SER A 422 11.78 -1.31 -29.77
CA SER A 422 12.46 -0.35 -28.89
C SER A 422 12.27 1.09 -29.33
N CYS A 423 12.34 2.03 -28.39
CA CYS A 423 12.50 3.45 -28.68
C CYS A 423 13.94 3.78 -29.07
N THR A 424 14.14 4.92 -29.73
CA THR A 424 15.48 5.40 -30.15
C THR A 424 16.18 6.21 -29.07
N GLY A 425 15.43 6.78 -28.14
CA GLY A 425 15.95 7.57 -27.02
C GLY A 425 16.67 6.70 -25.99
N ARG A 426 17.77 7.25 -25.44
CA ARG A 426 18.58 6.59 -24.41
C ARG A 426 18.32 7.09 -23.00
N ASN A 427 17.46 8.11 -22.85
CA ASN A 427 17.13 8.67 -21.54
C ASN A 427 16.01 7.86 -20.89
N ALA A 428 16.37 6.98 -19.96
CA ALA A 428 15.43 6.12 -19.24
C ALA A 428 14.30 6.92 -18.55
N LYS A 429 14.60 8.14 -18.05
CA LYS A 429 13.64 9.00 -17.32
C LYS A 429 12.47 9.54 -18.15
N ILE A 430 12.51 9.42 -19.45
CA ILE A 430 11.44 9.86 -20.36
C ILE A 430 10.90 8.71 -21.22
N ASN A 431 11.58 7.56 -21.21
CA ASN A 431 11.18 6.42 -22.02
C ASN A 431 10.00 5.70 -21.39
N GLU A 432 9.12 5.19 -22.25
CA GLU A 432 7.92 4.44 -21.86
C GLU A 432 7.88 3.09 -22.57
N LEU A 433 7.50 2.04 -21.86
CA LEU A 433 7.27 0.71 -22.43
C LEU A 433 5.78 0.38 -22.37
N PHE A 434 5.15 0.22 -23.52
CA PHE A 434 3.80 -0.31 -23.61
C PHE A 434 3.85 -1.83 -23.76
N ILE A 435 3.28 -2.54 -22.79
CA ILE A 435 3.02 -3.99 -22.86
C ILE A 435 1.60 -4.14 -23.41
N VAL A 436 1.50 -4.61 -24.65
CA VAL A 436 0.24 -4.56 -25.42
C VAL A 436 -0.29 -5.98 -25.64
N GLU A 437 -1.58 -6.17 -25.43
CA GLU A 437 -2.26 -7.44 -25.71
C GLU A 437 -2.36 -7.71 -27.21
N GLY A 438 -1.78 -8.82 -27.64
CA GLY A 438 -1.88 -9.33 -29.01
C GLY A 438 -1.03 -8.63 -30.06
N ASP A 439 -0.70 -9.35 -31.12
CA ASP A 439 0.11 -8.86 -32.25
C ASP A 439 -0.63 -7.80 -33.08
N SER A 440 -1.97 -7.85 -33.14
CA SER A 440 -2.78 -6.89 -33.91
C SER A 440 -2.72 -5.49 -33.30
N ALA A 441 -3.05 -5.38 -32.00
CA ALA A 441 -2.98 -4.13 -31.27
C ALA A 441 -1.51 -3.63 -31.16
N GLY A 442 -0.56 -4.56 -30.97
CA GLY A 442 0.87 -4.28 -31.01
C GLY A 442 1.32 -3.68 -32.35
N GLY A 443 0.73 -4.11 -33.46
CA GLY A 443 0.96 -3.56 -34.82
C GLY A 443 0.49 -2.12 -34.96
N SER A 444 -0.75 -1.82 -34.53
CA SER A 444 -1.30 -0.46 -34.51
C SER A 444 -0.51 0.46 -33.58
N ALA A 445 -0.17 0.00 -32.35
CA ALA A 445 0.62 0.74 -31.40
C ALA A 445 2.03 1.05 -31.94
N LYS A 446 2.66 0.09 -32.61
CA LYS A 446 3.98 0.27 -33.23
C LYS A 446 3.97 1.35 -34.32
N GLN A 447 2.89 1.47 -35.07
CA GLN A 447 2.74 2.48 -36.13
C GLN A 447 2.39 3.84 -35.54
N GLY A 448 1.51 3.90 -34.53
CA GLY A 448 1.03 5.14 -33.92
C GLY A 448 1.99 5.80 -32.94
N ARG A 449 2.93 5.06 -32.33
CA ARG A 449 3.83 5.53 -31.26
C ARG A 449 4.79 6.65 -31.65
N ASP A 450 5.22 7.45 -30.69
CA ASP A 450 6.42 8.26 -30.85
C ASP A 450 7.69 7.39 -30.63
N ARG A 451 8.39 7.13 -31.72
CA ARG A 451 9.58 6.26 -31.71
C ARG A 451 10.74 6.82 -30.88
N ARG A 452 10.71 8.08 -30.54
CA ARG A 452 11.80 8.72 -29.79
C ARG A 452 11.87 8.20 -28.37
N PHE A 453 10.72 7.95 -27.72
CA PHE A 453 10.68 7.56 -26.30
C PHE A 453 9.71 6.39 -25.99
N GLN A 454 8.88 5.95 -26.94
CA GLN A 454 7.93 4.85 -26.67
C GLN A 454 8.40 3.53 -27.28
N GLY A 455 8.53 2.51 -26.44
CA GLY A 455 8.75 1.10 -26.80
C GLY A 455 7.44 0.31 -26.80
N ILE A 456 7.30 -0.68 -27.67
CA ILE A 456 6.12 -1.56 -27.75
C ILE A 456 6.57 -3.02 -27.63
N LEU A 457 5.97 -3.72 -26.67
CA LEU A 457 6.15 -5.17 -26.47
C LEU A 457 4.79 -5.87 -26.54
N PRO A 458 4.43 -6.47 -27.68
CA PRO A 458 3.20 -7.25 -27.78
C PRO A 458 3.33 -8.58 -27.04
N LEU A 459 2.28 -8.99 -26.32
CA LEU A 459 2.17 -10.30 -25.70
C LEU A 459 1.39 -11.26 -26.61
N ARG A 460 1.83 -12.50 -26.72
CA ARG A 460 1.15 -13.53 -27.50
C ARG A 460 0.27 -14.41 -26.62
N GLY A 461 -1.01 -14.05 -26.55
CA GLY A 461 -2.00 -14.72 -25.73
C GLY A 461 -1.87 -14.43 -24.24
N LYS A 462 -2.54 -15.22 -23.40
CA LYS A 462 -2.52 -15.08 -21.95
C LYS A 462 -1.16 -15.53 -21.38
N PRO A 463 -0.46 -14.67 -20.63
CA PRO A 463 0.77 -15.08 -19.94
C PRO A 463 0.50 -16.18 -18.90
N LEU A 464 1.55 -16.83 -18.42
CA LEU A 464 1.48 -17.78 -17.31
C LEU A 464 1.02 -17.07 -16.05
N ASN A 465 0.00 -17.60 -15.35
CA ASN A 465 -0.27 -17.15 -13.98
C ASN A 465 0.92 -17.55 -13.09
N VAL A 466 1.59 -16.56 -12.52
CA VAL A 466 2.84 -16.74 -11.76
C VAL A 466 2.60 -16.99 -10.27
N GLU A 467 1.36 -16.82 -9.79
CA GLU A 467 1.03 -17.21 -8.42
C GLU A 467 1.34 -18.71 -8.22
N ASN A 468 2.03 -19.05 -7.15
CA ASN A 468 2.49 -20.40 -6.86
C ASN A 468 3.41 -21.01 -7.95
N LYS A 469 4.16 -20.17 -8.70
CA LYS A 469 5.20 -20.65 -9.63
C LYS A 469 6.58 -20.27 -9.13
N ARG A 470 7.53 -21.19 -9.36
CA ARG A 470 8.94 -20.93 -9.04
C ARG A 470 9.56 -20.00 -10.08
N LEU A 471 10.55 -19.25 -9.65
CA LEU A 471 11.24 -18.28 -10.50
C LEU A 471 11.81 -18.91 -11.79
N ASP A 472 12.30 -20.17 -11.74
CA ASP A 472 12.81 -20.88 -12.93
C ASP A 472 11.71 -21.10 -13.98
N GLN A 473 10.47 -21.40 -13.55
CA GLN A 473 9.32 -21.56 -14.45
C GLN A 473 8.89 -20.22 -15.06
N VAL A 474 8.94 -19.15 -14.26
CA VAL A 474 8.63 -17.79 -14.74
C VAL A 474 9.63 -17.35 -15.80
N ILE A 475 10.92 -17.56 -15.57
CA ILE A 475 11.99 -17.22 -16.54
C ILE A 475 11.95 -18.11 -17.78
N ALA A 476 11.51 -19.37 -17.66
CA ALA A 476 11.33 -20.27 -18.81
C ALA A 476 10.19 -19.82 -19.73
N ASN A 477 9.19 -19.10 -19.20
CA ASN A 477 8.11 -18.54 -19.99
C ASN A 477 8.62 -17.41 -20.92
N GLU A 478 8.31 -17.50 -22.21
CA GLU A 478 8.83 -16.57 -23.22
C GLU A 478 8.34 -15.14 -23.03
N GLU A 479 7.08 -14.96 -22.61
CA GLU A 479 6.48 -13.62 -22.40
C GLU A 479 7.17 -12.90 -21.24
N PHE A 480 7.29 -13.52 -20.08
CA PHE A 480 7.97 -12.92 -18.94
C PHE A 480 9.48 -12.72 -19.18
N ARG A 481 10.14 -13.65 -19.84
CA ARG A 481 11.54 -13.47 -20.24
C ARG A 481 11.70 -12.24 -21.16
N SER A 482 10.77 -12.01 -22.06
CA SER A 482 10.78 -10.83 -22.94
C SER A 482 10.57 -9.53 -22.13
N ILE A 483 9.65 -9.52 -21.15
CA ILE A 483 9.43 -8.37 -20.26
C ILE A 483 10.69 -8.09 -19.44
N ILE A 484 11.24 -9.08 -18.74
CA ILE A 484 12.47 -8.95 -17.92
C ILE A 484 13.62 -8.38 -18.74
N THR A 485 13.83 -8.91 -19.96
CA THR A 485 14.91 -8.46 -20.85
C THR A 485 14.67 -7.05 -21.38
N ALA A 486 13.42 -6.69 -21.68
CA ALA A 486 13.06 -5.35 -22.13
C ALA A 486 13.32 -4.30 -21.04
N LEU A 487 12.91 -4.58 -19.80
CA LEU A 487 13.08 -3.67 -18.65
C LEU A 487 14.56 -3.46 -18.31
N GLY A 488 15.35 -4.53 -18.31
CA GLY A 488 16.79 -4.47 -18.03
C GLY A 488 17.18 -4.51 -16.56
N THR A 489 16.21 -4.61 -15.65
CA THR A 489 16.40 -4.63 -14.18
C THR A 489 16.89 -5.97 -13.64
N GLY A 490 16.85 -7.03 -14.43
CA GLY A 490 16.97 -8.40 -13.88
C GLY A 490 15.70 -8.82 -13.14
N ILE A 491 15.77 -9.87 -12.32
CA ILE A 491 14.68 -10.43 -11.53
C ILE A 491 15.22 -11.25 -10.35
N GLY A 492 14.54 -11.25 -9.21
CA GLY A 492 14.96 -11.95 -7.99
C GLY A 492 16.25 -11.34 -7.43
N GLU A 493 17.26 -12.17 -7.10
CA GLU A 493 18.56 -11.70 -6.58
C GLU A 493 19.30 -10.75 -7.54
N ASP A 494 19.06 -10.88 -8.84
CA ASP A 494 19.69 -10.04 -9.87
C ASP A 494 18.90 -8.74 -10.12
N PHE A 495 17.82 -8.47 -9.35
CA PHE A 495 17.00 -7.26 -9.55
C PHE A 495 17.78 -6.02 -9.13
N ASP A 496 17.91 -5.08 -10.06
CA ASP A 496 18.53 -3.77 -9.83
C ASP A 496 17.72 -2.70 -10.57
N ILE A 497 17.02 -1.87 -9.82
CA ILE A 497 16.18 -0.80 -10.37
C ILE A 497 17.00 0.23 -11.16
N SER A 498 18.29 0.40 -10.85
CA SER A 498 19.18 1.31 -11.57
C SER A 498 19.39 0.90 -13.05
N GLY A 499 19.15 -0.38 -13.36
CA GLY A 499 19.17 -0.92 -14.71
C GLY A 499 17.92 -0.64 -15.55
N LEU A 500 16.88 -0.01 -14.96
CA LEU A 500 15.61 0.25 -15.62
C LEU A 500 15.78 1.17 -16.85
N LYS A 501 15.26 0.72 -18.00
CA LYS A 501 15.36 1.42 -19.28
C LYS A 501 14.17 2.32 -19.59
N TYR A 502 13.09 2.22 -18.84
CA TYR A 502 11.83 2.92 -19.07
C TYR A 502 11.29 3.49 -17.76
N ASP A 503 10.97 4.78 -17.74
CA ASP A 503 10.35 5.45 -16.58
C ASP A 503 8.93 4.94 -16.33
N LYS A 504 8.17 4.72 -17.41
CA LYS A 504 6.80 4.21 -17.32
C LYS A 504 6.66 2.87 -18.03
N ILE A 505 6.05 1.92 -17.31
CA ILE A 505 5.67 0.59 -17.80
C ILE A 505 4.14 0.60 -17.88
N ILE A 506 3.59 0.66 -19.08
CA ILE A 506 2.17 0.87 -19.30
C ILE A 506 1.55 -0.42 -19.83
N ILE A 507 0.65 -1.01 -19.04
CA ILE A 507 -0.12 -2.18 -19.43
C ILE A 507 -1.30 -1.70 -20.26
N LEU A 508 -1.39 -2.18 -21.49
CA LEU A 508 -2.43 -1.84 -22.43
C LEU A 508 -3.11 -3.11 -22.93
N SER A 509 -4.32 -3.37 -22.45
CA SER A 509 -5.12 -4.56 -22.76
C SER A 509 -6.51 -4.16 -23.21
N ASP A 510 -7.20 -5.08 -23.87
CA ASP A 510 -8.57 -4.88 -24.31
C ASP A 510 -9.52 -4.63 -23.13
N ALA A 511 -10.60 -3.88 -23.36
CA ALA A 511 -11.63 -3.58 -22.36
C ALA A 511 -12.65 -4.72 -22.23
N ASP A 512 -12.18 -5.96 -22.17
CA ASP A 512 -12.98 -7.16 -22.02
C ASP A 512 -12.49 -8.04 -20.85
N GLN A 513 -13.12 -9.19 -20.64
CA GLN A 513 -12.77 -10.10 -19.55
C GLN A 513 -11.38 -10.71 -19.72
N ASP A 514 -10.94 -10.96 -20.96
CA ASP A 514 -9.63 -11.53 -21.25
C ASP A 514 -8.53 -10.50 -20.98
N GLY A 515 -8.73 -9.24 -21.40
CA GLY A 515 -7.85 -8.14 -21.11
C GLY A 515 -7.74 -7.84 -19.61
N ALA A 516 -8.86 -7.90 -18.87
CA ALA A 516 -8.87 -7.78 -17.42
C ALA A 516 -8.05 -8.89 -16.75
N HIS A 517 -8.14 -10.13 -17.25
CA HIS A 517 -7.35 -11.25 -16.75
C HIS A 517 -5.85 -11.10 -17.05
N ILE A 518 -5.49 -10.64 -18.25
CA ILE A 518 -4.08 -10.35 -18.60
C ILE A 518 -3.51 -9.26 -17.69
N ARG A 519 -4.26 -8.18 -17.43
CA ARG A 519 -3.86 -7.16 -16.44
C ARG A 519 -3.60 -7.77 -15.06
N ALA A 520 -4.53 -8.61 -14.56
CA ALA A 520 -4.38 -9.25 -13.26
C ALA A 520 -3.11 -10.13 -13.20
N ILE A 521 -2.81 -10.92 -14.25
CA ILE A 521 -1.61 -11.74 -14.33
C ILE A 521 -0.34 -10.87 -14.32
N LEU A 522 -0.31 -9.79 -15.10
CA LEU A 522 0.84 -8.88 -15.15
C LEU A 522 1.06 -8.15 -13.82
N LEU A 523 -0.01 -7.68 -13.19
CA LEU A 523 0.06 -7.07 -11.85
C LEU A 523 0.54 -8.06 -10.80
N THR A 524 0.08 -9.32 -10.84
CA THR A 524 0.58 -10.41 -10.00
C THR A 524 2.08 -10.63 -10.21
N PHE A 525 2.54 -10.63 -11.47
CA PHE A 525 3.95 -10.76 -11.78
C PHE A 525 4.80 -9.62 -11.21
N PHE A 526 4.41 -8.37 -11.42
CA PHE A 526 5.11 -7.21 -10.86
C PHE A 526 5.10 -7.24 -9.33
N PHE A 527 3.96 -7.54 -8.72
CA PHE A 527 3.83 -7.63 -7.27
C PHE A 527 4.71 -8.72 -6.66
N ARG A 528 4.77 -9.92 -7.28
CA ARG A 528 5.52 -11.07 -6.74
C ARG A 528 7.02 -11.00 -6.99
N TYR A 529 7.46 -10.41 -8.10
CA TYR A 529 8.84 -10.53 -8.56
C TYR A 529 9.56 -9.21 -8.80
N MET A 530 8.86 -8.09 -8.85
CA MET A 530 9.41 -6.76 -9.13
C MET A 530 8.62 -5.68 -8.37
N LYS A 531 8.37 -5.91 -7.07
CA LYS A 531 7.54 -5.05 -6.22
C LYS A 531 8.02 -3.61 -6.21
N GLU A 532 9.33 -3.40 -6.27
CA GLU A 532 9.98 -2.09 -6.27
C GLU A 532 9.51 -1.23 -7.45
N LEU A 533 9.19 -1.83 -8.62
CA LEU A 533 8.65 -1.08 -9.76
C LEU A 533 7.26 -0.48 -9.48
N ILE A 534 6.49 -1.10 -8.58
CA ILE A 534 5.18 -0.57 -8.13
C ILE A 534 5.40 0.52 -7.08
N THR A 535 6.23 0.26 -6.06
CA THR A 535 6.47 1.21 -4.96
C THR A 535 7.12 2.50 -5.44
N ASP A 536 8.04 2.42 -6.40
CA ASP A 536 8.69 3.58 -7.02
C ASP A 536 7.82 4.27 -8.09
N GLY A 537 6.62 3.71 -8.38
CA GLY A 537 5.61 4.34 -9.22
C GLY A 537 5.86 4.23 -10.73
N HIS A 538 6.51 3.16 -11.18
CA HIS A 538 6.81 2.93 -12.60
C HIS A 538 5.72 2.17 -13.36
N VAL A 539 4.76 1.51 -12.67
CA VAL A 539 3.74 0.66 -13.30
C VAL A 539 2.44 1.42 -13.48
N TYR A 540 1.90 1.39 -14.69
CA TYR A 540 0.66 2.08 -15.08
C TYR A 540 -0.28 1.18 -15.86
N ILE A 541 -1.58 1.49 -15.80
CA ILE A 541 -2.62 0.93 -16.67
C ILE A 541 -3.05 2.02 -17.64
N GLY A 542 -2.97 1.77 -18.95
CA GLY A 542 -3.49 2.65 -19.98
C GLY A 542 -4.98 2.41 -20.20
N LEU A 543 -5.75 3.47 -20.30
CA LEU A 543 -7.20 3.42 -20.51
C LEU A 543 -7.53 3.82 -21.97
N PRO A 544 -7.89 2.86 -22.85
CA PRO A 544 -8.42 3.18 -24.17
C PRO A 544 -9.89 3.61 -24.07
N PRO A 545 -10.41 4.40 -25.04
CA PRO A 545 -11.82 4.75 -25.09
C PRO A 545 -12.68 3.54 -25.42
N LEU A 546 -13.88 3.49 -24.82
CA LEU A 546 -14.89 2.46 -25.11
C LEU A 546 -15.74 2.80 -26.35
N TYR A 547 -15.92 4.10 -26.61
CA TYR A 547 -16.83 4.57 -27.64
C TYR A 547 -16.21 5.69 -28.47
N LYS A 548 -16.50 5.64 -29.80
CA LYS A 548 -16.27 6.74 -30.72
C LYS A 548 -17.63 7.27 -31.16
N ILE A 549 -17.85 8.57 -31.04
CA ILE A 549 -19.03 9.30 -31.46
C ILE A 549 -18.61 10.22 -32.59
N GLN A 550 -19.25 10.12 -33.75
CA GLN A 550 -18.94 10.94 -34.91
C GLN A 550 -20.19 11.65 -35.44
N LYS A 551 -20.10 12.97 -35.56
CA LYS A 551 -21.13 13.80 -36.22
C LYS A 551 -20.47 14.69 -37.25
N GLY A 552 -20.66 14.34 -38.52
CA GLY A 552 -19.98 15.01 -39.63
C GLY A 552 -18.45 14.84 -39.53
N LYS A 553 -17.75 15.94 -39.40
CA LYS A 553 -16.27 15.93 -39.22
C LYS A 553 -15.82 15.89 -37.75
N GLU A 554 -16.75 16.10 -36.83
CA GLU A 554 -16.43 16.09 -35.38
C GLU A 554 -16.38 14.66 -34.86
N ILE A 555 -15.29 14.30 -34.22
CA ILE A 555 -15.09 13.00 -33.55
C ILE A 555 -14.88 13.28 -32.07
N ARG A 556 -15.57 12.52 -31.21
CA ARG A 556 -15.40 12.51 -29.77
C ARG A 556 -15.24 11.08 -29.29
N TYR A 557 -14.51 10.91 -28.19
CA TYR A 557 -14.30 9.62 -27.57
C TYR A 557 -14.89 9.63 -26.16
N ALA A 558 -15.54 8.55 -25.75
CA ALA A 558 -16.04 8.36 -24.40
C ALA A 558 -15.42 7.12 -23.77
N TYR A 559 -15.02 7.27 -22.52
CA TYR A 559 -14.30 6.24 -21.74
C TYR A 559 -15.23 5.49 -20.78
N SER A 560 -16.48 5.96 -20.64
CA SER A 560 -17.50 5.30 -19.82
C SER A 560 -18.91 5.49 -20.43
N ASP A 561 -19.86 4.66 -19.98
CA ASP A 561 -21.28 4.80 -20.34
C ASP A 561 -21.86 6.13 -19.85
N GLY A 562 -21.39 6.62 -18.69
CA GLY A 562 -21.77 7.91 -18.13
C GLY A 562 -21.34 9.08 -19.02
N GLU A 563 -20.09 9.06 -19.52
CA GLU A 563 -19.58 10.06 -20.47
C GLU A 563 -20.32 9.97 -21.81
N LEU A 564 -20.55 8.76 -22.32
CA LEU A 564 -21.33 8.54 -23.53
C LEU A 564 -22.71 9.20 -23.42
N ALA A 565 -23.42 8.98 -22.31
CA ALA A 565 -24.74 9.56 -22.08
C ALA A 565 -24.70 11.10 -22.02
N LYS A 566 -23.68 11.70 -21.41
CA LYS A 566 -23.49 13.16 -21.36
C LYS A 566 -23.20 13.71 -22.76
N MET A 567 -22.26 13.09 -23.49
CA MET A 567 -21.84 13.54 -24.82
C MET A 567 -22.97 13.41 -25.84
N THR A 568 -23.71 12.31 -25.83
CA THR A 568 -24.84 12.10 -26.77
C THR A 568 -25.97 13.07 -26.53
N ARG A 569 -26.26 13.45 -25.27
CA ARG A 569 -27.22 14.53 -24.94
C ARG A 569 -26.77 15.88 -25.52
N ALA A 570 -25.45 16.19 -25.39
CA ALA A 570 -24.91 17.46 -25.88
C ALA A 570 -24.86 17.54 -27.41
N ILE A 571 -24.56 16.43 -28.11
CA ILE A 571 -24.42 16.36 -29.55
C ILE A 571 -25.81 16.36 -30.25
N GLY A 572 -26.85 15.83 -29.58
CA GLY A 572 -28.19 15.68 -30.12
C GLY A 572 -28.28 14.58 -31.20
N LYS A 573 -29.29 14.61 -32.08
CA LYS A 573 -29.53 13.58 -33.08
C LYS A 573 -28.57 13.66 -34.27
N GLY A 574 -28.36 12.54 -34.98
CA GLY A 574 -27.62 12.47 -36.24
C GLY A 574 -26.13 12.19 -36.11
N TYR A 575 -25.71 11.52 -35.03
CA TYR A 575 -24.36 10.99 -34.86
C TYR A 575 -24.28 9.50 -35.17
N THR A 576 -23.12 9.00 -35.50
CA THR A 576 -22.79 7.56 -35.57
C THR A 576 -22.03 7.18 -34.33
N LEU A 577 -22.35 6.03 -33.74
CA LEU A 577 -21.73 5.46 -32.58
C LEU A 577 -21.01 4.17 -32.97
N GLN A 578 -19.72 4.08 -32.61
CA GLN A 578 -18.92 2.86 -32.70
C GLN A 578 -18.48 2.49 -31.30
N ARG A 579 -18.72 1.25 -30.87
CA ARG A 579 -18.17 0.68 -29.67
C ARG A 579 -16.93 -0.11 -30.03
N TYR A 580 -15.80 0.16 -29.36
CA TYR A 580 -14.60 -0.64 -29.50
C TYR A 580 -14.69 -1.88 -28.60
N LYS A 581 -14.43 -3.06 -29.17
CA LYS A 581 -14.36 -4.32 -28.44
C LYS A 581 -12.94 -4.67 -28.03
N GLY A 582 -11.97 -4.11 -28.74
CA GLY A 582 -10.56 -4.29 -28.46
C GLY A 582 -9.68 -3.26 -29.17
N LEU A 583 -8.45 -3.15 -28.73
CA LEU A 583 -7.42 -2.23 -29.24
C LEU A 583 -7.11 -2.48 -30.75
N GLY A 584 -7.27 -3.72 -31.19
CA GLY A 584 -7.07 -4.10 -32.61
C GLY A 584 -8.07 -3.47 -33.58
N GLU A 585 -9.20 -2.92 -33.09
CA GLU A 585 -10.17 -2.20 -33.89
C GLU A 585 -9.82 -0.73 -34.09
N MET A 586 -8.82 -0.23 -33.37
CA MET A 586 -8.34 1.14 -33.49
C MET A 586 -7.22 1.25 -34.53
N ASN A 587 -7.33 2.24 -35.41
CA ASN A 587 -6.21 2.56 -36.28
C ASN A 587 -5.06 3.26 -35.53
N PRO A 588 -3.85 3.35 -36.10
CA PRO A 588 -2.69 3.94 -35.42
C PRO A 588 -2.89 5.37 -34.94
N GLU A 589 -3.58 6.22 -35.71
CA GLU A 589 -3.85 7.60 -35.36
C GLU A 589 -4.81 7.72 -34.19
N GLN A 590 -5.88 6.89 -34.17
CA GLN A 590 -6.85 6.85 -33.08
C GLN A 590 -6.18 6.41 -31.78
N LEU A 591 -5.36 5.37 -31.85
CA LEU A 591 -4.65 4.84 -30.69
C LEU A 591 -3.64 5.86 -30.13
N TRP A 592 -2.97 6.60 -31.02
CA TRP A 592 -2.10 7.71 -30.63
C TRP A 592 -2.89 8.82 -29.91
N GLU A 593 -3.91 9.36 -30.57
CA GLU A 593 -4.69 10.49 -30.06
C GLU A 593 -5.36 10.23 -28.71
N THR A 594 -5.79 9.01 -28.45
CA THR A 594 -6.62 8.69 -27.28
C THR A 594 -5.88 8.02 -26.14
N THR A 595 -4.81 7.25 -26.45
CA THR A 595 -4.24 6.31 -25.48
C THR A 595 -2.72 6.43 -25.32
N MET A 596 -2.00 6.88 -26.36
CA MET A 596 -0.53 6.90 -26.32
C MET A 596 0.07 8.31 -26.22
N ASN A 597 -0.64 9.34 -26.70
CA ASN A 597 -0.15 10.72 -26.64
C ASN A 597 -0.13 11.23 -25.18
N PRO A 598 1.04 11.61 -24.64
CA PRO A 598 1.16 12.11 -23.27
C PRO A 598 0.23 13.28 -22.93
N GLU A 599 -0.16 14.10 -23.91
CA GLU A 599 -0.98 15.29 -23.70
C GLU A 599 -2.49 14.97 -23.51
N HIS A 600 -2.95 13.82 -24.02
CA HIS A 600 -4.40 13.52 -24.08
C HIS A 600 -4.79 12.19 -23.43
N ARG A 601 -3.83 11.30 -23.20
CA ARG A 601 -4.08 9.95 -22.67
C ARG A 601 -4.47 9.98 -21.18
N SER A 602 -5.20 8.96 -20.77
CA SER A 602 -5.49 8.68 -19.36
C SER A 602 -4.67 7.46 -18.90
N LEU A 603 -3.86 7.64 -17.87
CA LEU A 603 -3.09 6.58 -17.23
C LEU A 603 -3.51 6.48 -15.76
N VAL A 604 -3.59 5.25 -15.25
CA VAL A 604 -3.77 4.97 -13.84
C VAL A 604 -2.47 4.40 -13.29
N ARG A 605 -1.85 5.09 -12.36
CA ARG A 605 -0.68 4.59 -11.64
C ARG A 605 -1.10 3.46 -10.71
N VAL A 606 -0.35 2.36 -10.74
CA VAL A 606 -0.55 1.25 -9.81
C VAL A 606 0.15 1.60 -8.50
N GLU A 607 -0.60 1.62 -7.42
CA GLU A 607 -0.09 1.92 -6.08
C GLU A 607 -0.32 0.72 -5.15
N LEU A 608 0.58 0.55 -4.19
CA LEU A 608 0.50 -0.47 -3.16
C LEU A 608 0.17 0.21 -1.83
N GLU A 609 -1.11 0.24 -1.47
CA GLU A 609 -1.56 0.88 -0.22
C GLU A 609 -1.35 -0.03 1.00
N ASP A 610 -1.71 -1.31 0.87
CA ASP A 610 -1.60 -2.34 1.90
C ASP A 610 -1.03 -3.62 1.31
N ALA A 611 0.23 -3.92 1.65
CA ALA A 611 0.93 -5.08 1.09
C ALA A 611 0.35 -6.41 1.61
N ALA A 612 -0.17 -6.45 2.84
CA ALA A 612 -0.74 -7.65 3.42
C ALA A 612 -2.07 -8.01 2.76
N ASP A 613 -2.92 -7.01 2.57
CA ASP A 613 -4.20 -7.22 1.91
C ASP A 613 -4.03 -7.59 0.43
N VAL A 614 -3.11 -6.93 -0.27
CA VAL A 614 -2.80 -7.29 -1.67
C VAL A 614 -2.26 -8.71 -1.76
N ASP A 615 -1.36 -9.15 -0.84
CA ASP A 615 -0.88 -10.53 -0.80
C ASP A 615 -2.04 -11.53 -0.61
N HIS A 616 -2.94 -11.24 0.35
CA HIS A 616 -4.11 -12.09 0.60
C HIS A 616 -5.03 -12.15 -0.63
N ILE A 617 -5.41 -11.01 -1.21
CA ILE A 617 -6.30 -10.95 -2.38
C ILE A 617 -5.66 -11.62 -3.60
N VAL A 618 -4.38 -11.42 -3.84
CA VAL A 618 -3.66 -12.08 -4.95
C VAL A 618 -3.62 -13.59 -4.74
N THR A 619 -3.31 -14.07 -3.53
CA THR A 619 -3.33 -15.50 -3.20
C THR A 619 -4.73 -16.09 -3.37
N LEU A 620 -5.76 -15.38 -2.90
CA LEU A 620 -7.16 -15.80 -2.98
C LEU A 620 -7.66 -15.91 -4.43
N LEU A 621 -7.42 -14.87 -5.24
CA LEU A 621 -7.97 -14.78 -6.59
C LEU A 621 -7.12 -15.48 -7.65
N MET A 622 -5.79 -15.49 -7.49
CA MET A 622 -4.84 -16.03 -8.46
C MET A 622 -4.23 -17.37 -8.04
N GLY A 623 -4.39 -17.78 -6.78
CA GLY A 623 -3.90 -19.05 -6.24
C GLY A 623 -4.64 -20.28 -6.77
N ASP A 624 -4.16 -21.48 -6.42
CA ASP A 624 -4.67 -22.75 -6.95
C ASP A 624 -5.95 -23.25 -6.23
N LYS A 625 -6.28 -22.72 -5.03
CA LYS A 625 -7.45 -23.11 -4.27
C LYS A 625 -8.74 -22.47 -4.84
N VAL A 626 -9.66 -23.30 -5.32
CA VAL A 626 -10.93 -22.86 -5.94
C VAL A 626 -11.99 -22.52 -4.90
N GLY A 627 -12.03 -23.21 -3.77
CA GLY A 627 -13.06 -23.06 -2.70
C GLY A 627 -13.12 -21.60 -2.19
N PRO A 628 -12.04 -21.07 -1.60
CA PRO A 628 -12.00 -19.70 -1.08
C PRO A 628 -12.35 -18.65 -2.14
N ARG A 629 -11.87 -18.81 -3.37
CA ARG A 629 -12.21 -17.91 -4.48
C ARG A 629 -13.70 -17.92 -4.80
N ARG A 630 -14.34 -19.09 -4.79
CA ARG A 630 -15.79 -19.22 -5.03
C ARG A 630 -16.58 -18.52 -3.92
N GLU A 631 -16.19 -18.73 -2.66
CA GLU A 631 -16.81 -18.08 -1.50
C GLU A 631 -16.72 -16.57 -1.59
N TYR A 632 -15.53 -16.05 -1.86
CA TYR A 632 -15.29 -14.62 -2.05
C TYR A 632 -16.18 -14.03 -3.18
N ILE A 633 -16.23 -14.71 -4.34
CA ILE A 633 -17.08 -14.27 -5.45
C ILE A 633 -18.55 -14.29 -5.05
N SER A 634 -19.01 -15.32 -4.32
CA SER A 634 -20.41 -15.42 -3.89
C SER A 634 -20.79 -14.34 -2.87
N GLU A 635 -19.85 -13.91 -2.03
CA GLU A 635 -20.07 -12.89 -1.01
C GLU A 635 -20.03 -11.47 -1.57
N PHE A 636 -19.06 -11.19 -2.47
CA PHE A 636 -18.78 -9.83 -2.93
C PHE A 636 -19.27 -9.52 -4.35
N ALA A 637 -19.59 -10.53 -5.17
CA ALA A 637 -20.06 -10.30 -6.52
C ALA A 637 -21.50 -9.74 -6.53
N ASN A 638 -21.65 -8.57 -7.11
CA ASN A 638 -22.96 -8.00 -7.36
C ASN A 638 -23.26 -8.05 -8.87
N PHE A 639 -24.00 -9.07 -9.29
CA PHE A 639 -24.34 -9.31 -10.69
C PHE A 639 -25.26 -8.23 -11.30
N ASN A 640 -25.85 -7.36 -10.48
CA ASN A 640 -26.67 -6.22 -10.92
C ASN A 640 -25.85 -4.91 -11.02
N LYS A 641 -24.59 -4.93 -10.63
CA LYS A 641 -23.71 -3.77 -10.69
C LYS A 641 -23.03 -3.74 -12.05
N THR A 642 -23.22 -2.68 -12.80
CA THR A 642 -22.39 -2.35 -13.97
C THR A 642 -20.94 -2.23 -13.50
N ASP A 643 -20.00 -2.73 -14.27
CA ASP A 643 -18.58 -2.58 -13.98
C ASP A 643 -18.23 -1.08 -14.02
N THR A 644 -18.06 -0.51 -12.85
CA THR A 644 -17.72 0.92 -12.67
C THR A 644 -16.22 1.14 -12.50
N PHE A 645 -15.38 0.10 -12.70
CA PHE A 645 -13.93 0.22 -12.58
C PHE A 645 -13.37 1.32 -13.49
N GLU A 646 -13.79 1.31 -14.75
CA GLU A 646 -13.39 2.32 -15.71
C GLU A 646 -14.00 3.71 -15.41
N GLU A 647 -15.22 3.77 -14.89
CA GLU A 647 -15.84 5.03 -14.45
C GLU A 647 -15.11 5.63 -13.24
N LYS A 648 -14.72 4.81 -12.27
CA LYS A 648 -13.94 5.26 -11.11
C LYS A 648 -12.53 5.71 -11.50
N MET A 649 -11.91 5.03 -12.46
CA MET A 649 -10.59 5.39 -12.96
C MET A 649 -10.60 6.66 -13.82
N THR A 650 -11.64 6.88 -14.61
CA THR A 650 -11.80 8.09 -15.44
C THR A 650 -12.26 9.32 -14.64
N ALA A 651 -12.85 9.12 -13.47
CA ALA A 651 -13.23 10.21 -12.56
C ALA A 651 -12.03 10.88 -11.85
N HIS A 652 -10.82 10.32 -11.96
CA HIS A 652 -9.59 10.89 -11.41
C HIS A 652 -8.56 11.25 -12.49
N PRO A 653 -8.82 12.21 -13.39
CA PRO A 653 -7.84 12.63 -14.40
C PRO A 653 -6.75 13.58 -13.88
N ALA A 654 -6.55 13.70 -12.57
CA ALA A 654 -5.78 14.81 -11.98
C ALA A 654 -4.44 14.40 -11.37
N ALA A 655 -3.78 13.35 -11.81
CA ALA A 655 -2.49 12.98 -11.22
C ALA A 655 -1.25 13.32 -12.05
N GLU A 656 -1.36 13.92 -13.25
CA GLU A 656 -0.16 14.40 -13.98
C GLU A 656 -0.47 15.58 -14.92
N ARG A 657 -0.50 16.80 -14.39
CA ARG A 657 -0.20 18.03 -15.15
C ARG A 657 0.99 18.76 -14.55
#